data_10e6be5d36c870abcd40c07981a8b9c9
#
_entry.id   10e6be5d36c870abcd40c07981a8b9c9
#
_cell.length_a   1.000
_cell.length_b   1.000
_cell.length_c   1.000
_cell.angle_alpha   90.00
_cell.angle_beta   90.00
_cell.angle_gamma   90.00
#
_symmetry.space_group_name_H-M   'P 1'
#
loop_
_entity.id
_entity.type
_entity.pdbx_description
1 polymer ?
#
loop_
_entity_poly.entity_id
_entity_poly.type
_entity_poly.pdbx_seq_one_letter_code
_entity_poly.pdbx_strand_id
1 'polypeptide(L)'
;MTLPIHTVLPELLATLRAQPNAVLVAPPGAGKTTAIAPALLQEPWCEGEILLLSPRRLAARAAAERMAELAGEPVGRTIGYATRMDSRRSAATRITVMTEGIFRARIMAEPDLPDVSAVLFDEVHERSLDSDFGLALALDAQGALRPELRLLAMSATLDGARFARLLDAPVIESAGAAYPLELRHVGRGDGRLEDEVARVVRQALREAEGDVLVFLPGVAEIERTAERLAGLEVELHKLHGSVPSVEQRAALRRSARRKVVLATSIAETSLTIDGVRVVVDSGLARRPRYDVGAGLTRLVTQRASQAAVTQRAGRAGRQGPGVTYRLWEAAATAGLPPFDPPEILDTDLAALVLDCAIWGAREPATLRWLDPPPVAAVQAARTQLQQLRALDEEGGPTGHGRALAALPLPPRLAHMLVEASDRARAAQVAMLLSERGLGGNDVDLEARLRRWASERGERAEAARRAAARWAKLAGEGGERQEVGALLALAFPDRVSRRRGDGADWLSAGGRGFRLDPAEPLARSDWLAVGEVQGQAAGARILSAAALTTAEVEQLFGAEISSERRVDFDRASGRVRVEHLRRLGAITLSRSQGDAREEELAAALLDAVRTHGLELLEGSDGAQAVRARAAYAGLDLSDERLLADLERWLAPALAGRRTLPPVTAEMLLALLDWPERQRLDTLAPAEFVSPAGTRHDIDYAAEGGPRVELRVQALFGLDRHPRVGDVPLVLSLTSPAGRPIQTTRDLSAFWRGSWAEVAKEMRGRYPKHHWPDQPWEAAANLSTKRRQGLG
;
A
#
# COMPACT_ATOMS: atom_id res chain seq x y z
N MET A 1 -23.28 -47.99 15.98
CA MET A 1 -23.08 -46.95 16.99
C MET A 1 -23.91 -45.76 16.61
N THR A 2 -24.79 -45.28 17.48
CA THR A 2 -25.54 -44.05 17.30
C THR A 2 -24.58 -42.84 17.37
N LEU A 3 -24.60 -41.97 16.36
CA LEU A 3 -23.77 -40.78 16.34
C LEU A 3 -24.22 -39.79 17.44
N PRO A 4 -23.32 -39.06 18.10
CA PRO A 4 -23.67 -38.08 19.17
C PRO A 4 -24.76 -37.10 18.79
N ILE A 5 -24.82 -36.69 17.53
CA ILE A 5 -25.80 -35.74 17.03
C ILE A 5 -27.26 -36.22 17.22
N HIS A 6 -27.51 -37.53 17.22
CA HIS A 6 -28.85 -38.09 17.38
C HIS A 6 -29.50 -37.77 18.73
N THR A 7 -28.70 -37.44 19.77
CA THR A 7 -29.24 -37.08 21.10
C THR A 7 -29.90 -35.70 21.09
N VAL A 8 -29.41 -34.77 20.30
CA VAL A 8 -29.89 -33.38 20.21
C VAL A 8 -30.78 -33.13 18.99
N LEU A 9 -30.86 -34.10 18.08
CA LEU A 9 -31.66 -34.01 16.87
C LEU A 9 -33.16 -33.72 17.15
N PRO A 10 -33.83 -34.38 18.12
CA PRO A 10 -35.25 -34.07 18.46
C PRO A 10 -35.43 -32.60 18.90
N GLU A 11 -34.49 -32.06 19.69
CA GLU A 11 -34.51 -30.67 20.13
C GLU A 11 -34.34 -29.71 18.97
N LEU A 12 -33.37 -29.98 18.05
CA LEU A 12 -33.14 -29.21 16.86
C LEU A 12 -34.38 -29.17 15.96
N LEU A 13 -35.02 -30.32 15.72
CA LEU A 13 -36.23 -30.39 14.91
C LEU A 13 -37.40 -29.60 15.55
N ALA A 14 -37.57 -29.73 16.86
CA ALA A 14 -38.61 -28.97 17.60
C ALA A 14 -38.33 -27.45 17.52
N THR A 15 -37.09 -27.05 17.65
CA THR A 15 -36.68 -25.62 17.54
C THR A 15 -37.02 -25.07 16.16
N LEU A 16 -36.60 -25.76 15.07
CA LEU A 16 -36.84 -25.30 13.70
C LEU A 16 -38.32 -25.39 13.27
N ARG A 17 -39.15 -26.11 13.99
CA ARG A 17 -40.64 -26.01 13.86
C ARG A 17 -41.17 -24.73 14.48
N ALA A 18 -40.63 -24.34 15.64
CA ALA A 18 -41.13 -23.20 16.41
C ALA A 18 -40.62 -21.86 15.86
N GLN A 19 -39.42 -21.81 15.29
CA GLN A 19 -38.76 -20.59 14.78
C GLN A 19 -37.83 -20.88 13.60
N PRO A 20 -37.55 -19.89 12.74
CA PRO A 20 -36.83 -20.12 11.50
C PRO A 20 -35.32 -20.34 11.67
N ASN A 21 -34.72 -19.93 12.79
CA ASN A 21 -33.28 -19.93 12.96
C ASN A 21 -32.83 -20.80 14.13
N ALA A 22 -31.70 -21.47 13.99
CA ALA A 22 -31.04 -22.19 15.08
C ALA A 22 -29.52 -22.17 14.92
N VAL A 23 -28.80 -22.32 16.04
CA VAL A 23 -27.35 -22.51 16.07
C VAL A 23 -27.07 -23.85 16.70
N LEU A 24 -26.26 -24.66 16.01
CA LEU A 24 -25.85 -25.97 16.51
C LEU A 24 -24.36 -25.99 16.78
N VAL A 25 -23.96 -26.26 18.00
CA VAL A 25 -22.57 -26.46 18.39
C VAL A 25 -22.34 -27.96 18.61
N ALA A 26 -21.49 -28.57 17.79
CA ALA A 26 -21.20 -29.98 17.90
C ALA A 26 -19.74 -30.25 17.48
N PRO A 27 -18.97 -31.03 18.26
CA PRO A 27 -17.59 -31.32 17.96
C PRO A 27 -17.41 -32.05 16.62
N PRO A 28 -16.22 -31.95 16.01
CA PRO A 28 -15.93 -32.68 14.78
C PRO A 28 -16.16 -34.18 14.95
N GLY A 29 -16.83 -34.80 13.96
CA GLY A 29 -17.16 -36.25 14.02
C GLY A 29 -18.48 -36.59 14.72
N ALA A 30 -19.21 -35.63 15.27
CA ALA A 30 -20.52 -35.86 15.86
C ALA A 30 -21.58 -36.31 14.84
N GLY A 31 -21.34 -36.17 13.54
CA GLY A 31 -22.25 -36.56 12.46
C GLY A 31 -23.14 -35.42 11.96
N LYS A 32 -22.89 -34.15 12.36
CA LYS A 32 -23.68 -32.96 11.99
C LYS A 32 -23.92 -32.86 10.48
N THR A 33 -22.88 -32.94 9.66
CA THR A 33 -22.96 -32.77 8.20
C THR A 33 -23.78 -33.85 7.50
N THR A 34 -23.81 -35.11 8.01
CA THR A 34 -24.45 -36.26 7.32
C THR A 34 -25.80 -36.66 7.88
N ALA A 35 -26.16 -36.28 9.11
CA ALA A 35 -27.39 -36.70 9.74
C ALA A 35 -28.49 -35.62 9.74
N ILE A 36 -28.14 -34.32 9.77
CA ILE A 36 -29.10 -33.23 9.96
C ILE A 36 -29.95 -33.02 8.71
N ALA A 37 -29.32 -32.79 7.54
CA ALA A 37 -30.06 -32.52 6.32
C ALA A 37 -31.06 -33.62 5.94
N PRO A 38 -30.70 -34.93 6.04
CA PRO A 38 -31.69 -36.02 5.84
C PRO A 38 -32.84 -36.00 6.85
N ALA A 39 -32.59 -35.67 8.11
CA ALA A 39 -33.64 -35.60 9.12
C ALA A 39 -34.62 -34.45 8.87
N LEU A 40 -34.13 -33.29 8.41
CA LEU A 40 -34.95 -32.12 8.06
C LEU A 40 -35.89 -32.40 6.88
N LEU A 41 -35.56 -33.31 5.98
CA LEU A 41 -36.44 -33.67 4.85
C LEU A 41 -37.79 -34.26 5.30
N GLN A 42 -37.86 -34.79 6.50
CA GLN A 42 -39.05 -35.41 7.04
C GLN A 42 -39.96 -34.38 7.75
N GLU A 43 -39.53 -33.14 7.86
CA GLU A 43 -40.24 -32.07 8.53
C GLU A 43 -41.39 -31.49 7.67
N PRO A 44 -42.56 -31.26 8.23
CA PRO A 44 -43.74 -30.76 7.48
C PRO A 44 -43.51 -29.45 6.73
N TRP A 45 -42.60 -28.61 7.24
CA TRP A 45 -42.23 -27.32 6.61
C TRP A 45 -41.24 -27.47 5.46
N CYS A 46 -40.61 -28.65 5.28
CA CYS A 46 -39.57 -28.87 4.29
C CYS A 46 -40.18 -29.39 2.98
N GLU A 47 -40.82 -28.52 2.22
CA GLU A 47 -41.41 -28.85 0.91
C GLU A 47 -40.37 -28.71 -0.22
N GLY A 48 -39.43 -27.76 -0.12
CA GLY A 48 -38.41 -27.45 -1.10
C GLY A 48 -37.06 -28.14 -0.83
N GLU A 49 -36.03 -27.61 -1.46
CA GLU A 49 -34.63 -28.08 -1.38
C GLU A 49 -33.97 -27.64 -0.05
N ILE A 50 -33.09 -28.46 0.48
CA ILE A 50 -32.15 -28.08 1.56
C ILE A 50 -30.78 -27.83 0.94
N LEU A 51 -30.25 -26.65 1.18
CA LEU A 51 -28.89 -26.29 0.78
C LEU A 51 -27.96 -26.49 1.97
N LEU A 52 -26.97 -27.38 1.84
CA LEU A 52 -25.92 -27.61 2.83
C LEU A 52 -24.62 -27.03 2.31
N LEU A 53 -24.14 -25.97 2.95
CA LEU A 53 -22.94 -25.27 2.56
C LEU A 53 -21.72 -25.88 3.25
N SER A 54 -20.65 -26.07 2.48
CA SER A 54 -19.38 -26.58 2.98
C SER A 54 -18.22 -25.76 2.43
N PRO A 55 -17.21 -25.39 3.24
CA PRO A 55 -16.13 -24.51 2.79
C PRO A 55 -15.20 -25.15 1.75
N ARG A 56 -15.25 -26.48 1.60
CA ARG A 56 -14.28 -27.21 0.78
C ARG A 56 -14.92 -28.15 -0.23
N ARG A 57 -14.49 -28.07 -1.49
CA ARG A 57 -14.98 -28.91 -2.61
C ARG A 57 -14.96 -30.42 -2.33
N LEU A 58 -13.84 -30.91 -1.76
CA LEU A 58 -13.69 -32.34 -1.41
C LEU A 58 -14.65 -32.75 -0.30
N ALA A 59 -14.85 -31.90 0.72
CA ALA A 59 -15.78 -32.18 1.81
C ALA A 59 -17.23 -32.19 1.32
N ALA A 60 -17.63 -31.22 0.49
CA ALA A 60 -18.95 -31.16 -0.09
C ALA A 60 -19.30 -32.45 -0.88
N ARG A 61 -18.37 -32.87 -1.75
CA ARG A 61 -18.55 -34.12 -2.51
C ARG A 61 -18.61 -35.36 -1.61
N ALA A 62 -17.67 -35.50 -0.67
CA ALA A 62 -17.62 -36.64 0.24
C ALA A 62 -18.87 -36.74 1.15
N ALA A 63 -19.38 -35.59 1.61
CA ALA A 63 -20.60 -35.50 2.40
C ALA A 63 -21.84 -35.98 1.60
N ALA A 64 -21.97 -35.52 0.34
CA ALA A 64 -23.06 -35.92 -0.52
C ALA A 64 -22.98 -37.43 -0.86
N GLU A 65 -21.80 -37.95 -1.23
CA GLU A 65 -21.56 -39.38 -1.49
C GLU A 65 -21.89 -40.22 -0.27
N ARG A 66 -21.46 -39.77 0.93
CA ARG A 66 -21.75 -40.50 2.18
C ARG A 66 -23.22 -40.49 2.56
N MET A 67 -23.92 -39.37 2.40
CA MET A 67 -25.36 -39.32 2.66
C MET A 67 -26.15 -40.18 1.68
N ALA A 68 -25.80 -40.16 0.39
CA ALA A 68 -26.42 -41.00 -0.63
C ALA A 68 -26.19 -42.51 -0.36
N GLU A 69 -24.97 -42.91 0.05
CA GLU A 69 -24.64 -44.26 0.47
C GLU A 69 -25.51 -44.73 1.65
N LEU A 70 -25.67 -43.85 2.69
CA LEU A 70 -26.50 -44.15 3.85
C LEU A 70 -27.99 -44.24 3.49
N ALA A 71 -28.44 -43.48 2.48
CA ALA A 71 -29.79 -43.55 1.95
C ALA A 71 -30.01 -44.74 0.96
N GLY A 72 -28.96 -45.47 0.61
CA GLY A 72 -29.03 -46.58 -0.35
C GLY A 72 -29.30 -46.18 -1.78
N GLU A 73 -28.88 -44.98 -2.19
CA GLU A 73 -29.11 -44.44 -3.52
C GLU A 73 -27.82 -43.87 -4.16
N PRO A 74 -27.76 -43.75 -5.51
CA PRO A 74 -26.65 -43.07 -6.16
C PRO A 74 -26.72 -41.58 -5.93
N VAL A 75 -25.54 -40.96 -5.77
CA VAL A 75 -25.43 -39.50 -5.68
C VAL A 75 -25.96 -38.81 -6.96
N GLY A 76 -26.76 -37.73 -6.77
CA GLY A 76 -27.42 -37.01 -7.85
C GLY A 76 -28.92 -37.34 -7.97
N ARG A 77 -29.45 -38.29 -7.14
CA ARG A 77 -30.88 -38.57 -7.04
C ARG A 77 -31.51 -37.62 -6.01
N THR A 78 -31.81 -38.06 -4.80
CA THR A 78 -32.37 -37.20 -3.73
C THR A 78 -31.26 -36.33 -3.11
N ILE A 79 -30.04 -36.84 -3.06
CA ILE A 79 -28.87 -36.16 -2.51
C ILE A 79 -27.88 -35.92 -3.63
N GLY A 80 -27.54 -34.65 -3.84
CA GLY A 80 -26.60 -34.23 -4.86
C GLY A 80 -25.55 -33.26 -4.32
N TYR A 81 -24.62 -32.83 -5.20
CA TYR A 81 -23.66 -31.80 -4.87
C TYR A 81 -23.41 -30.84 -6.05
N ALA A 82 -22.98 -29.63 -5.72
CA ALA A 82 -22.55 -28.62 -6.68
C ALA A 82 -21.26 -27.94 -6.23
N THR A 83 -20.23 -27.97 -7.09
CA THR A 83 -18.96 -27.26 -6.92
C THR A 83 -18.60 -26.51 -8.20
N ARG A 84 -17.64 -25.59 -8.15
CA ARG A 84 -17.22 -24.78 -9.32
C ARG A 84 -16.84 -25.63 -10.54
N MET A 85 -16.29 -26.84 -10.35
CA MET A 85 -15.73 -27.66 -11.41
C MET A 85 -16.57 -28.92 -11.72
N ASP A 86 -17.42 -29.35 -10.79
CA ASP A 86 -18.14 -30.60 -10.87
C ASP A 86 -19.50 -30.50 -10.15
N SER A 87 -20.55 -31.10 -10.73
CA SER A 87 -21.89 -31.09 -10.15
C SER A 87 -22.61 -32.39 -10.53
N ARG A 88 -23.29 -33.02 -9.54
CA ARG A 88 -24.19 -34.14 -9.74
C ARG A 88 -25.51 -33.88 -9.05
N ARG A 89 -26.48 -33.40 -9.84
CA ARG A 89 -27.85 -33.13 -9.41
C ARG A 89 -28.83 -33.55 -10.48
N SER A 90 -30.08 -33.77 -10.10
CA SER A 90 -31.22 -33.98 -10.99
C SER A 90 -32.43 -33.19 -10.51
N ALA A 91 -33.53 -33.20 -11.25
CA ALA A 91 -34.79 -32.60 -10.84
C ALA A 91 -35.39 -33.23 -9.54
N ALA A 92 -34.94 -34.44 -9.18
CA ALA A 92 -35.37 -35.13 -7.94
C ALA A 92 -34.49 -34.75 -6.72
N THR A 93 -33.47 -33.94 -6.90
CA THR A 93 -32.54 -33.58 -5.80
C THR A 93 -33.24 -32.69 -4.79
N ARG A 94 -33.25 -33.12 -3.52
CA ARG A 94 -33.85 -32.41 -2.38
C ARG A 94 -32.82 -31.91 -1.36
N ILE A 95 -31.63 -32.49 -1.37
CA ILE A 95 -30.47 -32.00 -0.60
C ILE A 95 -29.34 -31.75 -1.58
N THR A 96 -28.92 -30.50 -1.68
CA THR A 96 -27.71 -30.14 -2.44
C THR A 96 -26.62 -29.68 -1.49
N VAL A 97 -25.54 -30.47 -1.45
CA VAL A 97 -24.31 -30.05 -0.78
C VAL A 97 -23.51 -29.18 -1.74
N MET A 98 -23.24 -27.94 -1.37
CA MET A 98 -22.54 -27.03 -2.26
C MET A 98 -21.44 -26.23 -1.54
N THR A 99 -20.51 -25.66 -2.33
CA THR A 99 -19.56 -24.73 -1.76
C THR A 99 -20.18 -23.34 -1.58
N GLU A 100 -19.71 -22.62 -0.58
CA GLU A 100 -20.21 -21.30 -0.19
C GLU A 100 -20.25 -20.30 -1.35
N GLY A 101 -19.22 -20.29 -2.21
CA GLY A 101 -19.21 -19.42 -3.40
C GLY A 101 -20.27 -19.78 -4.45
N ILE A 102 -20.72 -21.05 -4.53
CA ILE A 102 -21.86 -21.44 -5.38
C ILE A 102 -23.16 -20.94 -4.79
N PHE A 103 -23.31 -21.03 -3.47
CA PHE A 103 -24.47 -20.47 -2.78
C PHE A 103 -24.58 -18.97 -2.98
N ARG A 104 -23.44 -18.23 -2.80
CA ARG A 104 -23.39 -16.80 -3.06
C ARG A 104 -23.88 -16.45 -4.48
N ALA A 105 -23.38 -17.16 -5.49
CA ALA A 105 -23.84 -16.95 -6.86
C ALA A 105 -25.34 -17.22 -7.05
N ARG A 106 -25.88 -18.24 -6.37
CA ARG A 106 -27.29 -18.60 -6.45
C ARG A 106 -28.18 -17.55 -5.80
N ILE A 107 -27.87 -17.12 -4.55
CA ILE A 107 -28.69 -16.11 -3.85
C ILE A 107 -28.58 -14.74 -4.51
N MET A 108 -27.44 -14.40 -5.12
CA MET A 108 -27.30 -13.18 -5.91
C MET A 108 -28.14 -13.19 -7.19
N ALA A 109 -28.34 -14.36 -7.80
CA ALA A 109 -29.17 -14.53 -9.01
C ALA A 109 -30.66 -14.62 -8.69
N GLU A 110 -31.00 -15.28 -7.57
CA GLU A 110 -32.39 -15.53 -7.12
C GLU A 110 -32.49 -15.18 -5.63
N PRO A 111 -32.66 -13.90 -5.28
CA PRO A 111 -32.66 -13.45 -3.87
C PRO A 111 -33.75 -14.06 -2.99
N ASP A 112 -34.87 -14.41 -3.57
CA ASP A 112 -36.02 -15.04 -2.90
C ASP A 112 -35.89 -16.56 -2.72
N LEU A 113 -34.86 -17.19 -3.33
CA LEU A 113 -34.63 -18.65 -3.22
C LEU A 113 -35.94 -19.46 -3.27
N PRO A 114 -36.75 -19.39 -4.34
CA PRO A 114 -38.17 -19.81 -4.33
C PRO A 114 -38.38 -21.29 -3.96
N ASP A 115 -37.49 -22.18 -4.34
CA ASP A 115 -37.60 -23.63 -4.11
C ASP A 115 -36.78 -24.12 -2.91
N VAL A 116 -36.27 -23.21 -2.06
CA VAL A 116 -35.43 -23.56 -0.91
C VAL A 116 -36.20 -23.45 0.38
N SER A 117 -36.21 -24.53 1.16
CA SER A 117 -36.80 -24.57 2.50
C SER A 117 -35.81 -24.23 3.61
N ALA A 118 -34.55 -24.61 3.44
CA ALA A 118 -33.51 -24.37 4.45
C ALA A 118 -32.13 -24.18 3.85
N VAL A 119 -31.32 -23.33 4.50
CA VAL A 119 -29.90 -23.15 4.25
C VAL A 119 -29.13 -23.51 5.52
N LEU A 120 -28.22 -24.48 5.40
CA LEU A 120 -27.39 -24.99 6.48
C LEU A 120 -25.96 -24.52 6.23
N PHE A 121 -25.44 -23.66 7.07
CA PHE A 121 -24.06 -23.18 7.04
C PHE A 121 -23.20 -24.09 7.92
N ASP A 122 -22.43 -25.00 7.31
CA ASP A 122 -21.53 -25.89 8.05
C ASP A 122 -20.15 -25.25 8.25
N GLU A 123 -19.50 -25.58 9.35
CA GLU A 123 -18.18 -25.11 9.75
C GLU A 123 -18.06 -23.56 9.80
N VAL A 124 -19.14 -22.85 10.23
CA VAL A 124 -19.16 -21.37 10.27
C VAL A 124 -18.02 -20.75 11.10
N HIS A 125 -17.38 -21.54 11.97
CA HIS A 125 -16.22 -21.11 12.75
C HIS A 125 -14.94 -20.99 11.92
N GLU A 126 -14.88 -21.48 10.66
CA GLU A 126 -13.76 -21.22 9.74
C GLU A 126 -13.73 -19.75 9.28
N ARG A 127 -14.86 -19.02 9.42
CA ARG A 127 -15.00 -17.60 9.16
C ARG A 127 -14.51 -17.21 7.76
N SER A 128 -14.83 -18.03 6.74
CA SER A 128 -14.57 -17.68 5.34
C SER A 128 -15.40 -16.46 4.90
N LEU A 129 -14.87 -15.67 3.98
CA LEU A 129 -15.57 -14.50 3.44
C LEU A 129 -16.90 -14.90 2.77
N ASP A 130 -16.87 -15.98 1.97
CA ASP A 130 -18.07 -16.43 1.25
C ASP A 130 -19.15 -16.94 2.22
N SER A 131 -18.77 -17.60 3.36
CA SER A 131 -19.71 -18.01 4.40
C SER A 131 -20.33 -16.83 5.12
N ASP A 132 -19.52 -15.91 5.64
CA ASP A 132 -19.98 -14.75 6.37
C ASP A 132 -20.86 -13.86 5.48
N PHE A 133 -20.50 -13.66 4.21
CA PHE A 133 -21.29 -12.90 3.25
C PHE A 133 -22.57 -13.63 2.85
N GLY A 134 -22.50 -14.93 2.56
CA GLY A 134 -23.69 -15.74 2.26
C GLY A 134 -24.71 -15.73 3.39
N LEU A 135 -24.24 -15.77 4.65
CA LEU A 135 -25.11 -15.65 5.82
C LEU A 135 -25.75 -14.26 5.93
N ALA A 136 -24.98 -13.19 5.68
CA ALA A 136 -25.50 -11.82 5.69
C ALA A 136 -26.59 -11.62 4.62
N LEU A 137 -26.38 -12.14 3.40
CA LEU A 137 -27.39 -12.10 2.32
C LEU A 137 -28.63 -12.95 2.66
N ALA A 138 -28.43 -14.16 3.23
CA ALA A 138 -29.53 -15.01 3.63
C ALA A 138 -30.38 -14.38 4.73
N LEU A 139 -29.77 -13.70 5.70
CA LEU A 139 -30.48 -12.94 6.74
C LEU A 139 -31.26 -11.74 6.19
N ASP A 140 -30.72 -11.06 5.20
CA ASP A 140 -31.38 -9.94 4.53
C ASP A 140 -32.57 -10.44 3.70
N ALA A 141 -32.35 -11.50 2.90
CA ALA A 141 -33.41 -12.16 2.13
C ALA A 141 -34.53 -12.74 3.04
N GLN A 142 -34.16 -13.37 4.17
CA GLN A 142 -35.12 -13.87 5.14
C GLN A 142 -35.96 -12.72 5.73
N GLY A 143 -35.33 -11.61 6.12
CA GLY A 143 -36.03 -10.46 6.72
C GLY A 143 -36.96 -9.73 5.76
N ALA A 144 -36.58 -9.63 4.47
CA ALA A 144 -37.27 -8.84 3.48
C ALA A 144 -38.25 -9.66 2.59
N LEU A 145 -37.91 -10.89 2.24
CA LEU A 145 -38.57 -11.68 1.19
C LEU A 145 -39.13 -13.02 1.68
N ARG A 146 -38.40 -13.71 2.56
CA ARG A 146 -38.65 -15.13 2.92
C ARG A 146 -38.63 -15.37 4.44
N PRO A 147 -39.57 -14.82 5.24
CA PRO A 147 -39.56 -14.99 6.70
C PRO A 147 -39.61 -16.46 7.17
N GLU A 148 -40.12 -17.35 6.32
CA GLU A 148 -40.21 -18.79 6.59
C GLU A 148 -38.95 -19.59 6.27
N LEU A 149 -37.93 -19.01 5.55
CA LEU A 149 -36.66 -19.68 5.22
C LEU A 149 -35.94 -20.07 6.50
N ARG A 150 -35.56 -21.37 6.63
CA ARG A 150 -34.80 -21.84 7.79
C ARG A 150 -33.33 -21.62 7.59
N LEU A 151 -32.68 -20.99 8.60
CA LEU A 151 -31.22 -20.81 8.61
C LEU A 151 -30.62 -21.53 9.82
N LEU A 152 -29.71 -22.47 9.54
CA LEU A 152 -29.01 -23.22 10.57
C LEU A 152 -27.51 -22.98 10.46
N ALA A 153 -26.91 -22.37 11.48
CA ALA A 153 -25.47 -22.25 11.60
C ALA A 153 -24.90 -23.40 12.42
N MET A 154 -23.95 -24.16 11.87
CA MET A 154 -23.32 -25.29 12.52
C MET A 154 -21.84 -25.03 12.78
N SER A 155 -21.43 -25.12 14.04
CA SER A 155 -20.06 -24.81 14.49
C SER A 155 -19.44 -26.00 15.22
N ALA A 156 -18.12 -26.14 15.16
CA ALA A 156 -17.37 -27.08 15.97
C ALA A 156 -16.78 -26.44 17.25
N THR A 157 -16.96 -25.14 17.46
CA THR A 157 -16.37 -24.38 18.57
C THR A 157 -17.44 -23.61 19.35
N LEU A 158 -17.10 -23.18 20.57
CA LEU A 158 -17.98 -22.47 21.52
C LEU A 158 -18.35 -21.03 21.13
N ASP A 159 -18.02 -20.54 19.91
CA ASP A 159 -18.44 -19.19 19.46
C ASP A 159 -19.96 -19.12 19.10
N GLY A 160 -20.72 -20.14 19.44
CA GLY A 160 -22.17 -20.23 19.20
C GLY A 160 -22.98 -19.04 19.72
N ALA A 161 -22.56 -18.43 20.82
CA ALA A 161 -23.24 -17.27 21.40
C ALA A 161 -23.21 -16.02 20.51
N ARG A 162 -22.15 -15.82 19.69
CA ARG A 162 -22.08 -14.70 18.73
C ARG A 162 -23.03 -14.95 17.55
N PHE A 163 -23.03 -16.17 17.02
CA PHE A 163 -23.96 -16.58 15.96
C PHE A 163 -25.41 -16.54 16.43
N ALA A 164 -25.69 -16.97 17.68
CA ALA A 164 -27.02 -16.92 18.28
C ALA A 164 -27.56 -15.48 18.32
N ARG A 165 -26.75 -14.51 18.71
CA ARG A 165 -27.14 -13.09 18.67
C ARG A 165 -27.35 -12.57 17.25
N LEU A 166 -26.52 -13.00 16.29
CA LEU A 166 -26.64 -12.56 14.89
C LEU A 166 -27.96 -13.11 14.26
N LEU A 167 -28.27 -14.39 14.50
CA LEU A 167 -29.44 -15.06 13.96
C LEU A 167 -30.72 -14.84 14.79
N ASP A 168 -30.59 -14.26 15.96
CA ASP A 168 -31.65 -14.21 16.96
C ASP A 168 -32.25 -15.62 17.22
N ALA A 169 -31.35 -16.54 17.62
CA ALA A 169 -31.63 -17.97 17.64
C ALA A 169 -31.06 -18.67 18.88
N PRO A 170 -31.70 -19.75 19.39
CA PRO A 170 -31.14 -20.55 20.46
C PRO A 170 -29.93 -21.33 20.01
N VAL A 171 -29.08 -21.66 20.98
CA VAL A 171 -27.91 -22.54 20.80
C VAL A 171 -28.28 -23.94 21.29
N ILE A 172 -28.06 -24.92 20.44
CA ILE A 172 -28.22 -26.34 20.77
C ILE A 172 -26.82 -26.94 20.81
N GLU A 173 -26.45 -27.57 21.91
CA GLU A 173 -25.11 -28.11 22.10
C GLU A 173 -25.14 -29.65 22.16
N SER A 174 -24.35 -30.27 21.30
CA SER A 174 -24.13 -31.71 21.32
C SER A 174 -22.86 -32.06 22.08
N ALA A 175 -23.00 -32.82 23.17
CA ALA A 175 -21.85 -33.39 23.83
C ALA A 175 -21.24 -34.48 22.95
N GLY A 176 -20.09 -34.22 22.36
CA GLY A 176 -19.40 -35.21 21.53
C GLY A 176 -18.82 -36.35 22.35
N ALA A 177 -18.77 -37.53 21.77
CA ALA A 177 -17.93 -38.61 22.28
C ALA A 177 -16.49 -38.42 21.79
N ALA A 178 -15.65 -37.74 22.56
CA ALA A 178 -14.21 -37.71 22.32
C ALA A 178 -13.52 -38.79 23.16
N TYR A 179 -12.60 -39.51 22.56
CA TYR A 179 -11.72 -40.40 23.33
C TYR A 179 -10.72 -39.58 24.15
N PRO A 180 -10.17 -40.18 25.24
CA PRO A 180 -9.14 -39.49 26.03
C PRO A 180 -7.98 -39.00 25.16
N LEU A 181 -7.57 -37.77 25.40
CA LEU A 181 -6.50 -37.11 24.67
C LEU A 181 -5.43 -36.64 25.66
N GLU A 182 -4.21 -37.15 25.50
CA GLU A 182 -3.04 -36.70 26.25
C GLU A 182 -2.34 -35.53 25.51
N LEU A 183 -2.13 -34.41 26.20
CA LEU A 183 -1.42 -33.25 25.65
C LEU A 183 -0.01 -33.18 26.25
N ARG A 184 1.02 -33.26 25.39
CA ARG A 184 2.43 -33.19 25.77
C ARG A 184 3.05 -31.90 25.19
N HIS A 185 3.49 -31.00 26.03
CA HIS A 185 4.22 -29.83 25.66
C HIS A 185 5.73 -30.13 25.69
N VAL A 186 6.36 -30.16 24.52
CA VAL A 186 7.78 -30.56 24.38
C VAL A 186 8.71 -29.37 24.19
N GLY A 187 8.15 -28.14 24.17
CA GLY A 187 8.92 -26.93 23.89
C GLY A 187 9.45 -26.88 22.45
N ARG A 188 10.01 -25.76 22.09
CA ARG A 188 10.75 -25.58 20.84
C ARG A 188 12.18 -25.25 21.18
N GLY A 189 13.14 -26.05 20.72
CA GLY A 189 14.56 -25.75 20.80
C GLY A 189 14.97 -24.59 19.86
N ASP A 190 16.23 -24.19 19.93
CA ASP A 190 16.80 -23.10 19.11
C ASP A 190 17.09 -23.50 17.65
N GLY A 191 16.79 -24.75 17.28
CA GLY A 191 17.03 -25.30 15.96
C GLY A 191 16.01 -24.83 14.92
N ARG A 192 16.24 -25.21 13.66
CA ARG A 192 15.26 -24.99 12.59
C ARG A 192 13.98 -25.77 12.90
N LEU A 193 12.83 -25.20 12.52
CA LEU A 193 11.52 -25.81 12.76
C LEU A 193 11.46 -27.26 12.28
N GLU A 194 11.99 -27.54 11.10
CA GLU A 194 11.92 -28.84 10.45
C GLU A 194 12.76 -29.90 11.18
N ASP A 195 13.88 -29.49 11.79
CA ASP A 195 14.73 -30.37 12.59
C ASP A 195 14.05 -30.76 13.91
N GLU A 196 13.42 -29.77 14.57
CA GLU A 196 12.66 -29.99 15.80
C GLU A 196 11.42 -30.85 15.55
N VAL A 197 10.64 -30.59 14.49
CA VAL A 197 9.49 -31.41 14.12
C VAL A 197 9.94 -32.85 13.83
N ALA A 198 11.01 -33.04 13.06
CA ALA A 198 11.52 -34.39 12.76
C ALA A 198 12.00 -35.11 14.00
N ARG A 199 12.62 -34.43 14.97
CA ARG A 199 13.00 -34.98 16.28
C ARG A 199 11.76 -35.47 17.04
N VAL A 200 10.72 -34.61 17.13
CA VAL A 200 9.48 -34.95 17.85
C VAL A 200 8.70 -36.09 17.15
N VAL A 201 8.67 -36.14 15.82
CA VAL A 201 8.05 -37.23 15.06
C VAL A 201 8.75 -38.58 15.39
N ARG A 202 10.11 -38.63 15.40
CA ARG A 202 10.83 -39.83 15.80
C ARG A 202 10.57 -40.22 17.24
N GLN A 203 10.44 -39.26 18.14
CA GLN A 203 10.05 -39.51 19.53
C GLN A 203 8.64 -40.12 19.59
N ALA A 204 7.68 -39.47 18.93
CA ALA A 204 6.28 -39.93 18.89
C ALA A 204 6.13 -41.32 18.30
N LEU A 205 6.91 -41.66 17.26
CA LEU A 205 6.94 -43.00 16.66
C LEU A 205 7.46 -44.09 17.63
N ARG A 206 8.30 -43.74 18.60
CA ARG A 206 8.77 -44.68 19.63
C ARG A 206 7.84 -44.82 20.83
N GLU A 207 7.16 -43.73 21.22
CA GLU A 207 6.41 -43.62 22.48
C GLU A 207 4.91 -43.93 22.34
N ALA A 208 4.35 -43.79 21.15
CA ALA A 208 2.91 -43.93 20.94
C ALA A 208 2.57 -44.79 19.73
N GLU A 209 1.43 -45.43 19.75
CA GLU A 209 0.91 -46.28 18.66
C GLU A 209 0.00 -45.49 17.70
N GLY A 210 -0.21 -46.02 16.48
CA GLY A 210 -1.07 -45.45 15.46
C GLY A 210 -0.32 -44.51 14.51
N ASP A 211 -1.05 -43.97 13.54
CA ASP A 211 -0.53 -43.08 12.53
C ASP A 211 -0.29 -41.70 13.10
N VAL A 212 0.69 -40.96 12.54
CA VAL A 212 1.11 -39.64 12.99
C VAL A 212 0.65 -38.60 12.00
N LEU A 213 -0.07 -37.56 12.46
CA LEU A 213 -0.42 -36.37 11.69
C LEU A 213 0.42 -35.20 12.19
N VAL A 214 1.13 -34.56 11.28
CA VAL A 214 2.05 -33.46 11.59
C VAL A 214 1.53 -32.16 10.97
N PHE A 215 1.33 -31.12 11.78
CA PHE A 215 0.92 -29.79 11.31
C PHE A 215 2.10 -28.86 11.11
N LEU A 216 2.27 -28.39 9.87
CA LEU A 216 3.33 -27.48 9.42
C LEU A 216 2.72 -26.24 8.72
N PRO A 217 3.40 -25.07 8.78
CA PRO A 217 2.80 -23.83 8.25
C PRO A 217 2.70 -23.79 6.73
N GLY A 218 3.55 -24.50 5.99
CA GLY A 218 3.55 -24.42 4.54
C GLY A 218 4.27 -25.56 3.82
N VAL A 219 4.19 -25.52 2.48
CA VAL A 219 4.75 -26.58 1.60
C VAL A 219 6.27 -26.71 1.75
N ALA A 220 6.99 -25.59 1.83
CA ALA A 220 8.44 -25.62 1.98
C ALA A 220 8.89 -26.33 3.27
N GLU A 221 8.16 -26.10 4.37
CA GLU A 221 8.43 -26.76 5.65
C GLU A 221 8.06 -28.25 5.58
N ILE A 222 6.99 -28.61 4.84
CA ILE A 222 6.61 -30.01 4.58
C ILE A 222 7.74 -30.72 3.80
N GLU A 223 8.22 -30.14 2.73
CA GLU A 223 9.29 -30.74 1.90
C GLU A 223 10.57 -30.95 2.72
N ARG A 224 11.03 -29.92 3.41
CA ARG A 224 12.24 -29.98 4.24
C ARG A 224 12.10 -30.98 5.41
N THR A 225 10.90 -31.08 5.99
CA THR A 225 10.63 -32.09 7.06
C THR A 225 10.61 -33.49 6.48
N ALA A 226 10.03 -33.67 5.28
CA ALA A 226 10.01 -34.97 4.60
C ALA A 226 11.43 -35.48 4.30
N GLU A 227 12.33 -34.60 3.82
CA GLU A 227 13.74 -34.90 3.60
C GLU A 227 14.42 -35.42 4.89
N ARG A 228 14.12 -34.79 6.04
CA ARG A 228 14.69 -35.17 7.35
C ARG A 228 14.13 -36.47 7.90
N LEU A 229 12.93 -36.84 7.46
CA LEU A 229 12.27 -38.10 7.85
C LEU A 229 12.57 -39.27 6.88
N ALA A 230 13.31 -39.00 5.80
CA ALA A 230 13.71 -39.99 4.84
C ALA A 230 14.47 -41.16 5.55
N GLY A 231 14.19 -42.40 5.12
CA GLY A 231 14.81 -43.57 5.67
C GLY A 231 14.12 -44.17 6.92
N LEU A 232 13.02 -43.57 7.41
CA LEU A 232 12.22 -44.21 8.44
C LEU A 232 11.37 -45.37 7.83
N GLU A 233 11.15 -46.44 8.57
CA GLU A 233 10.31 -47.58 8.16
C GLU A 233 8.80 -47.27 8.28
N VAL A 234 8.35 -46.15 7.72
CA VAL A 234 6.96 -45.68 7.71
C VAL A 234 6.55 -45.21 6.32
N GLU A 235 5.26 -45.20 6.03
CA GLU A 235 4.75 -44.57 4.82
C GLU A 235 4.64 -43.04 5.05
N LEU A 236 5.40 -42.25 4.31
CA LEU A 236 5.42 -40.82 4.42
C LEU A 236 4.52 -40.19 3.35
N HIS A 237 3.49 -39.48 3.76
CA HIS A 237 2.55 -38.77 2.90
C HIS A 237 2.59 -37.25 3.12
N LYS A 238 2.39 -36.49 2.04
CA LYS A 238 2.26 -35.03 2.07
C LYS A 238 0.80 -34.69 1.80
N LEU A 239 0.25 -33.71 2.54
CA LEU A 239 -1.14 -33.30 2.42
C LEU A 239 -1.28 -31.77 2.42
N HIS A 240 -1.33 -31.20 1.23
CA HIS A 240 -1.54 -29.76 0.98
C HIS A 240 -2.24 -29.54 -0.35
N GLY A 241 -2.69 -28.30 -0.62
CA GLY A 241 -3.53 -27.99 -1.78
C GLY A 241 -2.92 -28.27 -3.15
N SER A 242 -1.60 -28.36 -3.27
CA SER A 242 -0.93 -28.64 -4.56
C SER A 242 -0.62 -30.12 -4.79
N VAL A 243 -0.91 -31.01 -3.83
CA VAL A 243 -0.71 -32.46 -4.00
C VAL A 243 -1.77 -33.02 -4.95
N PRO A 244 -1.40 -33.93 -5.89
CA PRO A 244 -2.37 -34.59 -6.77
C PRO A 244 -3.47 -35.34 -6.02
N SER A 245 -4.69 -35.35 -6.54
CA SER A 245 -5.86 -35.98 -5.88
C SER A 245 -5.68 -37.47 -5.53
N VAL A 246 -4.88 -38.17 -6.30
CA VAL A 246 -4.58 -39.62 -6.04
C VAL A 246 -3.74 -39.74 -4.77
N GLU A 247 -2.72 -38.94 -4.61
CA GLU A 247 -1.84 -38.92 -3.44
C GLU A 247 -2.58 -38.40 -2.21
N GLN A 248 -3.44 -37.37 -2.36
CA GLN A 248 -4.30 -36.90 -1.27
C GLN A 248 -5.20 -38.06 -0.76
N ARG A 249 -5.84 -38.82 -1.66
CA ARG A 249 -6.65 -39.97 -1.28
C ARG A 249 -5.85 -41.08 -0.58
N ALA A 250 -4.60 -41.30 -1.01
CA ALA A 250 -3.71 -42.27 -0.34
C ALA A 250 -3.39 -41.81 1.10
N ALA A 251 -3.13 -40.54 1.32
CA ALA A 251 -2.89 -39.99 2.66
C ALA A 251 -4.11 -40.15 3.60
N LEU A 252 -5.33 -40.09 3.09
CA LEU A 252 -6.57 -40.19 3.87
C LEU A 252 -6.94 -41.63 4.26
N ARG A 253 -6.68 -42.62 3.39
CA ARG A 253 -7.09 -44.01 3.60
C ARG A 253 -6.22 -44.70 4.63
N ARG A 254 -6.78 -45.75 5.26
CA ARG A 254 -6.03 -46.63 6.14
C ARG A 254 -4.96 -47.40 5.36
N SER A 255 -3.75 -47.42 5.92
CA SER A 255 -2.64 -48.22 5.37
C SER A 255 -2.39 -49.49 6.19
N ALA A 256 -1.80 -50.51 5.56
CA ALA A 256 -1.30 -51.69 6.24
C ALA A 256 -0.03 -51.44 7.04
N ARG A 257 0.76 -50.41 6.63
CA ARG A 257 1.96 -49.94 7.34
C ARG A 257 1.64 -48.65 8.08
N ARG A 258 2.37 -48.43 9.16
CA ARG A 258 2.27 -47.18 9.92
C ARG A 258 2.64 -45.98 9.03
N LYS A 259 1.84 -44.93 9.05
CA LYS A 259 2.06 -43.75 8.20
C LYS A 259 2.32 -42.47 9.00
N VAL A 260 3.06 -41.57 8.41
CA VAL A 260 3.25 -40.19 8.85
C VAL A 260 2.70 -39.28 7.78
N VAL A 261 1.73 -38.43 8.10
CA VAL A 261 1.12 -37.45 7.20
C VAL A 261 1.59 -36.05 7.57
N LEU A 262 2.37 -35.42 6.70
CA LEU A 262 2.80 -34.03 6.86
C LEU A 262 1.76 -33.13 6.20
N ALA A 263 1.09 -32.27 6.97
CA ALA A 263 -0.04 -31.49 6.49
C ALA A 263 0.06 -30.00 6.84
N THR A 264 -0.56 -29.15 6.02
CA THR A 264 -0.92 -27.78 6.39
C THR A 264 -2.26 -27.78 7.14
N SER A 265 -2.82 -26.58 7.38
CA SER A 265 -4.17 -26.41 7.96
C SER A 265 -5.30 -27.13 7.20
N ILE A 266 -5.05 -27.67 6.01
CA ILE A 266 -6.03 -28.46 5.24
C ILE A 266 -6.53 -29.69 6.03
N ALA A 267 -5.73 -30.20 6.96
CA ALA A 267 -6.08 -31.34 7.81
C ALA A 267 -6.72 -30.94 9.15
N GLU A 268 -6.97 -29.65 9.43
CA GLU A 268 -7.57 -29.19 10.70
C GLU A 268 -9.04 -29.58 10.83
N THR A 269 -9.80 -29.39 9.74
CA THR A 269 -11.26 -29.59 9.69
C THR A 269 -11.62 -30.54 8.55
N SER A 270 -12.87 -30.82 8.33
CA SER A 270 -13.53 -31.42 7.13
C SER A 270 -12.96 -32.72 6.54
N LEU A 271 -11.72 -33.13 6.83
CA LEU A 271 -11.12 -34.36 6.31
C LEU A 271 -10.91 -35.39 7.45
N THR A 272 -11.35 -36.61 7.27
CA THR A 272 -11.02 -37.72 8.18
C THR A 272 -9.82 -38.46 7.63
N ILE A 273 -8.76 -38.54 8.43
CA ILE A 273 -7.55 -39.34 8.13
C ILE A 273 -7.63 -40.58 8.99
N ASP A 274 -7.85 -41.72 8.36
CA ASP A 274 -8.00 -42.97 9.10
C ASP A 274 -6.67 -43.40 9.74
N GLY A 275 -6.75 -43.96 10.95
CA GLY A 275 -5.63 -44.52 11.70
C GLY A 275 -4.86 -43.51 12.56
N VAL A 276 -5.14 -42.20 12.46
CA VAL A 276 -4.43 -41.18 13.24
C VAL A 276 -4.75 -41.29 14.73
N ARG A 277 -3.68 -41.46 15.53
CA ARG A 277 -3.73 -41.51 17.00
C ARG A 277 -2.71 -40.56 17.62
N VAL A 278 -1.80 -40.05 16.81
CA VAL A 278 -0.75 -39.13 17.23
C VAL A 278 -0.79 -37.88 16.42
N VAL A 279 -0.73 -36.71 17.09
CA VAL A 279 -0.60 -35.42 16.44
C VAL A 279 0.72 -34.77 16.88
N VAL A 280 1.46 -34.20 15.95
CA VAL A 280 2.61 -33.31 16.19
C VAL A 280 2.28 -31.94 15.65
N ASP A 281 2.17 -30.95 16.53
CA ASP A 281 1.74 -29.61 16.15
C ASP A 281 2.88 -28.59 16.33
N SER A 282 3.27 -27.95 15.23
CA SER A 282 4.26 -26.87 15.24
C SER A 282 3.78 -25.59 15.92
N GLY A 283 2.46 -25.43 16.16
CA GLY A 283 1.85 -24.20 16.69
C GLY A 283 1.82 -23.04 15.70
N LEU A 284 2.15 -23.28 14.42
CA LEU A 284 2.21 -22.27 13.37
C LEU A 284 1.15 -22.52 12.29
N ALA A 285 0.70 -21.44 11.68
CA ALA A 285 -0.16 -21.42 10.50
C ALA A 285 0.34 -20.39 9.50
N ARG A 286 0.12 -20.64 8.19
CA ARG A 286 0.41 -19.67 7.13
C ARG A 286 -0.92 -19.22 6.52
N ARG A 287 -1.15 -17.89 6.54
CA ARG A 287 -2.41 -17.30 6.10
C ARG A 287 -2.17 -16.21 5.06
N PRO A 288 -3.06 -16.09 4.08
CA PRO A 288 -3.08 -14.92 3.23
C PRO A 288 -3.47 -13.70 4.06
N ARG A 289 -2.81 -12.57 3.84
CA ARG A 289 -3.15 -11.27 4.40
C ARG A 289 -3.06 -10.23 3.31
N TYR A 290 -4.16 -9.53 3.09
CA TYR A 290 -4.24 -8.46 2.11
C TYR A 290 -3.67 -7.16 2.70
N ASP A 291 -2.69 -6.60 2.02
CA ASP A 291 -2.12 -5.30 2.36
C ASP A 291 -2.82 -4.25 1.52
N VAL A 292 -3.76 -3.52 2.13
CA VAL A 292 -4.56 -2.48 1.47
C VAL A 292 -3.68 -1.41 0.82
N GLY A 293 -2.63 -0.96 1.53
CA GLY A 293 -1.68 0.04 1.01
C GLY A 293 -0.87 -0.50 -0.17
N ALA A 294 -0.59 -1.79 -0.20
CA ALA A 294 0.13 -2.45 -1.28
C ALA A 294 -0.79 -3.02 -2.38
N GLY A 295 -2.10 -3.19 -2.15
CA GLY A 295 -3.03 -3.88 -3.06
C GLY A 295 -2.58 -5.31 -3.38
N LEU A 296 -1.94 -5.98 -2.43
CA LEU A 296 -1.31 -7.29 -2.61
C LEU A 296 -1.63 -8.21 -1.45
N THR A 297 -1.89 -9.48 -1.77
CA THR A 297 -2.01 -10.54 -0.76
C THR A 297 -0.65 -11.14 -0.47
N ARG A 298 -0.27 -11.18 0.82
CA ARG A 298 0.96 -11.82 1.30
C ARG A 298 0.63 -13.07 2.10
N LEU A 299 1.46 -14.09 2.01
CA LEU A 299 1.39 -15.24 2.91
C LEU A 299 2.24 -14.93 4.16
N VAL A 300 1.58 -14.82 5.30
CA VAL A 300 2.22 -14.54 6.60
C VAL A 300 2.19 -15.80 7.45
N THR A 301 3.35 -16.20 7.98
CA THR A 301 3.44 -17.28 8.99
C THR A 301 3.23 -16.65 10.37
N GLN A 302 2.26 -17.15 11.11
CA GLN A 302 1.89 -16.66 12.44
C GLN A 302 1.59 -17.82 13.39
N ARG A 303 1.42 -17.54 14.67
CA ARG A 303 0.94 -18.53 15.63
C ARG A 303 -0.49 -18.93 15.30
N ALA A 304 -0.80 -20.22 15.42
CA ALA A 304 -2.16 -20.72 15.30
C ALA A 304 -3.01 -20.28 16.51
N SER A 305 -4.31 -20.17 16.34
CA SER A 305 -5.24 -19.83 17.43
C SER A 305 -5.43 -20.97 18.42
N GLN A 306 -5.95 -20.68 19.62
CA GLN A 306 -6.35 -21.69 20.61
C GLN A 306 -7.37 -22.67 20.03
N ALA A 307 -8.35 -22.17 19.28
CA ALA A 307 -9.34 -23.00 18.58
C ALA A 307 -8.66 -23.95 17.58
N ALA A 308 -7.74 -23.43 16.75
CA ALA A 308 -7.04 -24.25 15.75
C ALA A 308 -6.18 -25.35 16.39
N VAL A 309 -5.37 -25.02 17.41
CA VAL A 309 -4.53 -26.05 18.07
C VAL A 309 -5.35 -27.06 18.87
N THR A 310 -6.54 -26.67 19.33
CA THR A 310 -7.50 -27.60 19.95
C THR A 310 -8.11 -28.55 18.93
N GLN A 311 -8.51 -28.06 17.77
CA GLN A 311 -9.03 -28.88 16.66
C GLN A 311 -7.96 -29.85 16.13
N ARG A 312 -6.71 -29.36 15.94
CA ARG A 312 -5.57 -30.22 15.54
C ARG A 312 -5.36 -31.34 16.54
N ALA A 313 -5.32 -31.02 17.82
CA ALA A 313 -5.18 -32.02 18.89
C ALA A 313 -6.32 -33.07 18.87
N GLY A 314 -7.56 -32.61 18.68
CA GLY A 314 -8.74 -33.45 18.57
C GLY A 314 -8.67 -34.52 17.46
N ARG A 315 -7.79 -34.35 16.46
CA ARG A 315 -7.55 -35.33 15.42
C ARG A 315 -6.99 -36.64 15.96
N ALA A 316 -6.17 -36.60 17.00
CA ALA A 316 -5.62 -37.78 17.65
C ALA A 316 -6.69 -38.60 18.40
N GLY A 317 -7.70 -37.94 18.95
CA GLY A 317 -8.78 -38.57 19.75
C GLY A 317 -10.05 -38.98 18.99
N ARG A 318 -10.04 -39.01 17.66
CA ARG A 318 -11.26 -39.27 16.84
C ARG A 318 -11.68 -40.73 16.81
N GLN A 319 -10.73 -41.64 16.73
CA GLN A 319 -10.98 -43.10 16.52
C GLN A 319 -10.56 -43.95 17.72
N GLY A 320 -10.06 -43.34 18.79
CA GLY A 320 -9.64 -43.97 20.05
C GLY A 320 -8.75 -43.04 20.86
N PRO A 321 -8.26 -43.43 22.04
CA PRO A 321 -7.36 -42.63 22.84
C PRO A 321 -6.11 -42.17 22.05
N GLY A 322 -5.71 -40.92 22.18
CA GLY A 322 -4.64 -40.36 21.37
C GLY A 322 -3.70 -39.45 22.15
N VAL A 323 -2.58 -39.09 21.52
CA VAL A 323 -1.55 -38.21 22.09
C VAL A 323 -1.23 -37.07 21.14
N THR A 324 -1.07 -35.87 21.68
CA THR A 324 -0.66 -34.68 20.91
C THR A 324 0.60 -34.07 21.48
N TYR A 325 1.63 -33.96 20.65
CA TYR A 325 2.89 -33.29 20.95
C TYR A 325 2.83 -31.87 20.44
N ARG A 326 2.96 -30.87 21.32
CA ARG A 326 2.95 -29.46 21.03
C ARG A 326 4.36 -28.89 21.14
N LEU A 327 4.88 -28.27 20.07
CA LEU A 327 6.22 -27.70 20.02
C LEU A 327 6.28 -26.31 20.67
N TRP A 328 5.62 -26.12 21.80
CA TRP A 328 5.70 -24.91 22.61
C TRP A 328 5.39 -25.23 24.08
N GLU A 329 5.76 -24.32 24.97
CA GLU A 329 5.53 -24.42 26.39
C GLU A 329 4.04 -24.30 26.76
N ALA A 330 3.59 -25.01 27.76
CA ALA A 330 2.18 -25.03 28.17
C ALA A 330 1.64 -23.62 28.48
N ALA A 331 2.42 -22.78 29.17
CA ALA A 331 2.07 -21.41 29.50
C ALA A 331 1.84 -20.53 28.25
N ALA A 332 2.53 -20.80 27.14
CA ALA A 332 2.40 -20.04 25.90
C ALA A 332 1.05 -20.27 25.20
N THR A 333 0.29 -21.31 25.58
CA THR A 333 -1.05 -21.59 25.01
C THR A 333 -2.05 -20.48 25.37
N ALA A 334 -1.99 -19.95 26.60
CA ALA A 334 -2.88 -18.86 27.01
C ALA A 334 -2.63 -17.54 26.24
N GLY A 335 -1.42 -17.33 25.72
CA GLY A 335 -1.06 -16.18 24.90
C GLY A 335 -1.37 -16.32 23.41
N LEU A 336 -1.97 -17.44 22.96
CA LEU A 336 -2.45 -17.59 21.58
C LEU A 336 -3.78 -16.82 21.40
N PRO A 337 -4.04 -16.27 20.22
CA PRO A 337 -5.36 -15.69 19.91
C PRO A 337 -6.46 -16.72 20.15
N PRO A 338 -7.62 -16.37 20.73
CA PRO A 338 -8.71 -17.31 21.00
C PRO A 338 -9.19 -18.01 19.73
N PHE A 339 -9.44 -17.26 18.67
CA PHE A 339 -9.91 -17.71 17.36
C PHE A 339 -9.01 -17.16 16.26
N ASP A 340 -9.13 -17.74 15.10
CA ASP A 340 -8.51 -17.21 13.89
C ASP A 340 -9.23 -15.93 13.44
N PRO A 341 -8.52 -14.92 12.91
CA PRO A 341 -9.18 -13.73 12.39
C PRO A 341 -10.10 -14.10 11.23
N PRO A 342 -11.29 -13.47 11.15
CA PRO A 342 -12.20 -13.67 10.02
C PRO A 342 -11.55 -13.20 8.71
N GLU A 343 -11.80 -13.93 7.64
CA GLU A 343 -11.19 -13.65 6.32
C GLU A 343 -11.53 -12.25 5.80
N ILE A 344 -12.70 -11.72 6.15
CA ILE A 344 -13.15 -10.37 5.78
C ILE A 344 -12.19 -9.26 6.23
N LEU A 345 -11.38 -9.49 7.26
CA LEU A 345 -10.41 -8.52 7.78
C LEU A 345 -9.08 -8.55 7.01
N ASP A 346 -8.79 -9.66 6.32
CA ASP A 346 -7.46 -9.96 5.77
C ASP A 346 -7.46 -10.22 4.25
N THR A 347 -8.59 -9.98 3.53
CA THR A 347 -8.71 -10.25 2.09
C THR A 347 -9.03 -9.00 1.27
N ASP A 348 -8.90 -9.13 -0.07
CA ASP A 348 -9.36 -8.11 -1.02
C ASP A 348 -10.89 -8.12 -1.06
N LEU A 349 -11.51 -6.96 -0.78
CA LEU A 349 -12.96 -6.81 -0.71
C LEU A 349 -13.61 -6.34 -2.02
N ALA A 350 -12.88 -6.22 -3.13
CA ALA A 350 -13.44 -5.68 -4.37
C ALA A 350 -14.65 -6.50 -4.88
N ALA A 351 -14.56 -7.84 -4.83
CA ALA A 351 -15.68 -8.69 -5.24
C ALA A 351 -16.89 -8.52 -4.29
N LEU A 352 -16.66 -8.48 -2.98
CA LEU A 352 -17.71 -8.28 -1.98
C LEU A 352 -18.41 -6.93 -2.16
N VAL A 353 -17.65 -5.84 -2.33
CA VAL A 353 -18.21 -4.48 -2.49
C VAL A 353 -19.03 -4.38 -3.77
N LEU A 354 -18.59 -5.01 -4.86
CA LEU A 354 -19.35 -5.06 -6.11
C LEU A 354 -20.66 -5.86 -5.94
N ASP A 355 -20.60 -7.01 -5.30
CA ASP A 355 -21.77 -7.84 -5.04
C ASP A 355 -22.77 -7.15 -4.09
N CYS A 356 -22.29 -6.46 -3.04
CA CYS A 356 -23.12 -5.64 -2.17
C CYS A 356 -23.83 -4.51 -2.95
N ALA A 357 -23.11 -3.83 -3.83
CA ALA A 357 -23.69 -2.77 -4.66
C ALA A 357 -24.81 -3.33 -5.59
N ILE A 358 -24.57 -4.51 -6.19
CA ILE A 358 -25.57 -5.19 -7.05
C ILE A 358 -26.77 -5.66 -6.23
N TRP A 359 -26.57 -6.14 -5.00
CA TRP A 359 -27.62 -6.52 -4.06
C TRP A 359 -28.49 -5.35 -3.65
N GLY A 360 -28.01 -4.11 -3.77
CA GLY A 360 -28.67 -2.89 -3.32
C GLY A 360 -28.10 -2.31 -2.02
N ALA A 361 -27.18 -3.00 -1.37
CA ALA A 361 -26.47 -2.55 -0.18
C ALA A 361 -25.20 -1.76 -0.56
N ARG A 362 -25.35 -0.49 -1.03
CA ARG A 362 -24.23 0.37 -1.45
C ARG A 362 -23.18 0.55 -0.35
N GLU A 363 -23.63 0.55 0.92
CA GLU A 363 -22.74 0.51 2.08
C GLU A 363 -22.77 -0.92 2.66
N PRO A 364 -21.73 -1.73 2.47
CA PRO A 364 -21.68 -3.12 2.95
C PRO A 364 -22.01 -3.27 4.45
N ALA A 365 -21.66 -2.26 5.27
CA ALA A 365 -21.93 -2.26 6.71
C ALA A 365 -23.42 -2.24 7.07
N THR A 366 -24.34 -1.99 6.13
CA THR A 366 -25.80 -2.03 6.36
C THR A 366 -26.35 -3.44 6.49
N LEU A 367 -25.64 -4.44 5.94
CA LEU A 367 -26.00 -5.84 6.12
C LEU A 367 -25.63 -6.33 7.54
N ARG A 368 -26.26 -7.41 7.98
CA ARG A 368 -26.04 -8.02 9.30
C ARG A 368 -24.80 -8.92 9.27
N TRP A 369 -23.69 -8.43 9.81
CA TRP A 369 -22.41 -9.15 9.87
C TRP A 369 -22.09 -9.61 11.29
N LEU A 370 -21.38 -10.74 11.38
CA LEU A 370 -20.75 -11.12 12.64
C LEU A 370 -19.56 -10.21 12.96
N ASP A 371 -18.73 -9.91 11.95
CA ASP A 371 -17.70 -8.87 11.95
C ASP A 371 -17.86 -8.06 10.66
N PRO A 372 -18.13 -6.75 10.74
CA PRO A 372 -18.33 -5.92 9.56
C PRO A 372 -17.03 -5.72 8.79
N PRO A 373 -17.08 -5.50 7.46
CA PRO A 373 -15.90 -5.24 6.67
C PRO A 373 -15.21 -3.94 7.11
N PRO A 374 -13.85 -3.91 7.15
CA PRO A 374 -13.09 -2.71 7.55
C PRO A 374 -13.33 -1.53 6.59
N VAL A 375 -13.64 -0.35 7.12
CA VAL A 375 -13.96 0.85 6.34
C VAL A 375 -12.86 1.19 5.32
N ALA A 376 -11.59 1.13 5.74
CA ALA A 376 -10.45 1.41 4.85
C ALA A 376 -10.34 0.42 3.69
N ALA A 377 -10.63 -0.87 3.93
CA ALA A 377 -10.61 -1.90 2.88
C ALA A 377 -11.79 -1.73 1.91
N VAL A 378 -12.99 -1.37 2.42
CA VAL A 378 -14.16 -1.05 1.58
C VAL A 378 -13.87 0.17 0.71
N GLN A 379 -13.27 1.23 1.25
CA GLN A 379 -12.93 2.42 0.48
C GLN A 379 -11.89 2.13 -0.62
N ALA A 380 -10.85 1.35 -0.32
CA ALA A 380 -9.87 0.94 -1.31
C ALA A 380 -10.50 0.08 -2.43
N ALA A 381 -11.39 -0.85 -2.07
CA ALA A 381 -12.14 -1.67 -3.01
C ALA A 381 -13.06 -0.80 -3.91
N ARG A 382 -13.76 0.19 -3.33
CA ARG A 382 -14.60 1.13 -4.07
C ARG A 382 -13.80 1.92 -5.08
N THR A 383 -12.67 2.51 -4.66
CA THR A 383 -11.77 3.23 -5.56
C THR A 383 -11.27 2.34 -6.72
N GLN A 384 -10.87 1.12 -6.42
CA GLN A 384 -10.49 0.15 -7.45
C GLN A 384 -11.62 -0.14 -8.44
N LEU A 385 -12.86 -0.37 -7.95
CA LEU A 385 -14.01 -0.67 -8.78
C LEU A 385 -14.44 0.53 -9.64
N GLN A 386 -14.31 1.76 -9.13
CA GLN A 386 -14.52 2.99 -9.91
C GLN A 386 -13.48 3.12 -11.02
N GLN A 387 -12.20 2.86 -10.74
CA GLN A 387 -11.14 2.83 -11.77
C GLN A 387 -11.42 1.78 -12.85
N LEU A 388 -11.99 0.62 -12.48
CA LEU A 388 -12.45 -0.41 -13.41
C LEU A 388 -13.80 -0.06 -14.06
N ARG A 389 -14.38 1.11 -13.79
CA ARG A 389 -15.71 1.51 -14.29
C ARG A 389 -16.83 0.55 -13.89
N ALA A 390 -16.63 -0.25 -12.83
CA ALA A 390 -17.60 -1.20 -12.31
C ALA A 390 -18.63 -0.54 -11.38
N LEU A 391 -18.24 0.55 -10.70
CA LEU A 391 -19.11 1.41 -9.91
C LEU A 391 -19.08 2.84 -10.46
N ASP A 392 -20.21 3.54 -10.32
CA ASP A 392 -20.32 4.98 -10.54
C ASP A 392 -19.74 5.78 -9.35
N GLU A 393 -19.81 7.12 -9.43
CA GLU A 393 -19.30 8.01 -8.38
C GLU A 393 -20.10 7.86 -7.06
N GLU A 394 -21.40 7.52 -7.14
CA GLU A 394 -22.29 7.31 -6.01
C GLU A 394 -22.19 5.88 -5.43
N GLY A 395 -21.34 5.02 -5.98
CA GLY A 395 -21.13 3.64 -5.56
C GLY A 395 -22.19 2.65 -6.06
N GLY A 396 -23.01 3.05 -7.03
CA GLY A 396 -23.96 2.18 -7.71
C GLY A 396 -23.28 1.29 -8.77
N PRO A 397 -23.79 0.06 -9.03
CA PRO A 397 -23.20 -0.83 -10.03
C PRO A 397 -23.56 -0.37 -11.43
N THR A 398 -22.53 -0.16 -12.28
CA THR A 398 -22.71 0.15 -13.70
C THR A 398 -23.15 -1.07 -14.50
N GLY A 399 -23.53 -0.88 -15.78
CA GLY A 399 -23.73 -2.01 -16.70
C GLY A 399 -22.49 -2.90 -16.85
N HIS A 400 -21.31 -2.27 -16.90
CA HIS A 400 -20.02 -2.96 -16.90
C HIS A 400 -19.80 -3.76 -15.60
N GLY A 401 -20.04 -3.14 -14.43
CA GLY A 401 -19.94 -3.82 -13.14
C GLY A 401 -20.83 -5.06 -13.04
N ARG A 402 -22.05 -5.01 -13.55
CA ARG A 402 -22.93 -6.18 -13.61
C ARG A 402 -22.38 -7.29 -14.53
N ALA A 403 -21.77 -6.91 -15.66
CA ALA A 403 -21.10 -7.87 -16.54
C ALA A 403 -19.88 -8.54 -15.86
N LEU A 404 -19.11 -7.78 -15.05
CA LEU A 404 -18.00 -8.34 -14.28
C LEU A 404 -18.50 -9.35 -13.24
N ALA A 405 -19.53 -9.03 -12.49
CA ALA A 405 -20.08 -9.90 -11.44
C ALA A 405 -20.71 -11.19 -11.98
N ALA A 406 -21.18 -11.19 -13.24
CA ALA A 406 -21.67 -12.38 -13.89
C ALA A 406 -20.59 -13.45 -14.16
N LEU A 407 -19.30 -13.07 -14.09
CA LEU A 407 -18.17 -13.95 -14.30
C LEU A 407 -17.68 -14.52 -12.94
N PRO A 408 -17.35 -15.81 -12.85
CA PRO A 408 -16.82 -16.41 -11.61
C PRO A 408 -15.34 -16.09 -11.42
N LEU A 409 -14.98 -14.79 -11.49
CA LEU A 409 -13.63 -14.25 -11.46
C LEU A 409 -13.55 -13.03 -10.53
N PRO A 410 -12.38 -12.76 -9.93
CA PRO A 410 -12.15 -11.47 -9.29
C PRO A 410 -12.36 -10.30 -10.25
N PRO A 411 -12.86 -9.13 -9.81
CA PRO A 411 -13.23 -8.01 -10.67
C PRO A 411 -12.17 -7.58 -11.69
N ARG A 412 -10.88 -7.55 -11.30
CA ARG A 412 -9.77 -7.23 -12.22
C ARG A 412 -9.65 -8.23 -13.38
N LEU A 413 -9.76 -9.53 -13.09
CA LEU A 413 -9.69 -10.57 -14.13
C LEU A 413 -10.96 -10.62 -14.98
N ALA A 414 -12.11 -10.36 -14.37
CA ALA A 414 -13.37 -10.21 -15.07
C ALA A 414 -13.32 -9.01 -16.02
N HIS A 415 -12.78 -7.87 -15.58
CA HIS A 415 -12.58 -6.67 -16.39
C HIS A 415 -11.70 -6.97 -17.62
N MET A 416 -10.55 -7.60 -17.42
CA MET A 416 -9.69 -8.06 -18.52
C MET A 416 -10.47 -8.89 -19.53
N LEU A 417 -11.28 -9.84 -19.05
CA LEU A 417 -12.02 -10.75 -19.94
C LEU A 417 -13.13 -10.04 -20.71
N VAL A 418 -13.82 -9.07 -20.12
CA VAL A 418 -14.89 -8.31 -20.78
C VAL A 418 -14.34 -7.29 -21.77
N GLU A 419 -13.24 -6.60 -21.42
CA GLU A 419 -12.62 -5.56 -22.27
C GLU A 419 -11.72 -6.13 -23.38
N ALA A 420 -11.25 -7.39 -23.23
CA ALA A 420 -10.36 -8.00 -24.22
C ALA A 420 -11.03 -8.17 -25.58
N SER A 421 -10.28 -7.87 -26.65
CA SER A 421 -10.66 -8.28 -28.01
C SER A 421 -10.54 -9.80 -28.20
N ASP A 422 -9.48 -10.43 -27.65
CA ASP A 422 -9.27 -11.89 -27.64
C ASP A 422 -9.75 -12.50 -26.31
N ARG A 423 -11.07 -12.66 -26.17
CA ARG A 423 -11.68 -13.22 -24.95
C ARG A 423 -11.27 -14.65 -24.66
N ALA A 424 -10.99 -15.45 -25.67
CA ALA A 424 -10.52 -16.81 -25.48
C ALA A 424 -9.15 -16.85 -24.81
N ARG A 425 -8.23 -16.02 -25.29
CA ARG A 425 -6.89 -15.88 -24.72
C ARG A 425 -6.94 -15.21 -23.34
N ALA A 426 -7.76 -14.17 -23.13
CA ALA A 426 -7.99 -13.54 -21.83
C ALA A 426 -8.51 -14.53 -20.80
N ALA A 427 -9.45 -15.40 -21.15
CA ALA A 427 -9.93 -16.46 -20.27
C ALA A 427 -8.84 -17.48 -19.91
N GLN A 428 -7.94 -17.79 -20.83
CA GLN A 428 -6.79 -18.65 -20.58
C GLN A 428 -5.80 -17.98 -19.62
N VAL A 429 -5.50 -16.69 -19.81
CA VAL A 429 -4.64 -15.91 -18.88
C VAL A 429 -5.27 -15.83 -17.49
N ALA A 430 -6.58 -15.54 -17.41
CA ALA A 430 -7.30 -15.53 -16.14
C ALA A 430 -7.24 -16.90 -15.43
N MET A 431 -7.31 -18.01 -16.18
CA MET A 431 -7.19 -19.37 -15.63
C MET A 431 -5.79 -19.63 -15.06
N LEU A 432 -4.72 -19.23 -15.75
CA LEU A 432 -3.34 -19.37 -15.28
C LEU A 432 -3.06 -18.58 -14.00
N LEU A 433 -3.70 -17.42 -13.83
CA LEU A 433 -3.61 -16.59 -12.62
C LEU A 433 -4.48 -17.12 -11.47
N SER A 434 -5.58 -17.82 -11.79
CA SER A 434 -6.49 -18.37 -10.79
C SER A 434 -6.07 -19.74 -10.27
N GLU A 435 -5.41 -20.57 -11.10
CA GLU A 435 -5.04 -21.95 -10.78
C GLU A 435 -3.53 -22.15 -10.84
N ARG A 436 -2.90 -22.28 -9.67
CA ARG A 436 -1.44 -22.45 -9.56
C ARG A 436 -0.95 -23.71 -10.22
N GLY A 437 0.22 -23.64 -10.86
CA GLY A 437 0.94 -24.78 -11.42
C GLY A 437 0.47 -25.23 -12.81
N LEU A 438 -0.55 -24.63 -13.41
CA LEU A 438 -0.88 -24.84 -14.81
C LEU A 438 0.22 -24.24 -15.71
N GLY A 439 0.70 -25.00 -16.68
CA GLY A 439 1.79 -24.60 -17.58
C GLY A 439 3.14 -24.39 -16.90
N GLY A 440 3.30 -24.91 -15.66
CA GLY A 440 4.53 -24.74 -14.87
C GLY A 440 4.55 -23.48 -13.99
N ASN A 441 5.75 -23.16 -13.47
CA ASN A 441 5.97 -22.06 -12.52
C ASN A 441 6.83 -20.92 -13.09
N ASP A 442 6.98 -20.81 -14.41
CA ASP A 442 7.68 -19.69 -15.04
C ASP A 442 7.04 -18.36 -14.71
N VAL A 443 7.86 -17.33 -14.62
CA VAL A 443 7.40 -15.95 -14.48
C VAL A 443 6.70 -15.48 -15.75
N ASP A 444 7.17 -15.91 -16.93
CA ASP A 444 6.59 -15.55 -18.22
C ASP A 444 5.26 -16.29 -18.47
N LEU A 445 4.16 -15.54 -18.40
CA LEU A 445 2.82 -16.06 -18.67
C LEU A 445 2.62 -16.54 -20.12
N GLU A 446 3.30 -15.95 -21.09
CA GLU A 446 3.28 -16.41 -22.48
C GLU A 446 3.90 -17.81 -22.60
N ALA A 447 5.02 -18.05 -21.93
CA ALA A 447 5.66 -19.37 -21.88
C ALA A 447 4.79 -20.40 -21.15
N ARG A 448 4.14 -20.01 -20.04
CA ARG A 448 3.19 -20.87 -19.32
C ARG A 448 1.98 -21.22 -20.18
N LEU A 449 1.43 -20.24 -20.92
CA LEU A 449 0.28 -20.46 -21.80
C LEU A 449 0.59 -21.48 -22.90
N ARG A 450 1.75 -21.34 -23.55
CA ARG A 450 2.23 -22.30 -24.56
C ARG A 450 2.39 -23.70 -24.01
N ARG A 451 2.98 -23.87 -22.84
CA ARG A 451 3.12 -25.19 -22.18
C ARG A 451 1.79 -25.79 -21.78
N TRP A 452 0.89 -25.00 -21.18
CA TRP A 452 -0.44 -25.50 -20.82
C TRP A 452 -1.27 -25.95 -22.04
N ALA A 453 -1.12 -25.31 -23.18
CA ALA A 453 -1.79 -25.74 -24.42
C ALA A 453 -1.48 -27.21 -24.79
N SER A 454 -0.25 -27.68 -24.54
CA SER A 454 0.22 -29.05 -24.79
C SER A 454 0.13 -29.98 -23.58
N GLU A 455 -0.18 -29.46 -22.39
CA GLU A 455 -0.26 -30.23 -21.14
C GLU A 455 -1.43 -31.22 -21.19
N ARG A 456 -1.16 -32.49 -20.88
CA ARG A 456 -2.16 -33.58 -20.85
C ARG A 456 -2.57 -33.87 -19.40
N GLY A 457 -3.76 -34.40 -19.22
CA GLY A 457 -4.29 -34.81 -17.94
C GLY A 457 -5.62 -34.16 -17.58
N GLU A 458 -6.38 -34.82 -16.73
CA GLU A 458 -7.75 -34.45 -16.35
C GLU A 458 -7.84 -32.99 -15.83
N ARG A 459 -6.86 -32.56 -15.03
CA ARG A 459 -6.81 -31.20 -14.47
C ARG A 459 -6.63 -30.15 -15.55
N ALA A 460 -5.66 -30.33 -16.47
CA ALA A 460 -5.37 -29.40 -17.54
C ALA A 460 -6.55 -29.27 -18.51
N GLU A 461 -7.22 -30.40 -18.82
CA GLU A 461 -8.41 -30.43 -19.67
C GLU A 461 -9.62 -29.79 -19.01
N ALA A 462 -9.86 -30.05 -17.71
CA ALA A 462 -10.92 -29.41 -16.94
C ALA A 462 -10.73 -27.89 -16.90
N ALA A 463 -9.49 -27.41 -16.72
CA ALA A 463 -9.15 -25.98 -16.75
C ALA A 463 -9.40 -25.36 -18.13
N ARG A 464 -9.04 -26.05 -19.23
CA ARG A 464 -9.35 -25.58 -20.61
C ARG A 464 -10.86 -25.47 -20.85
N ARG A 465 -11.64 -26.47 -20.42
CA ARG A 465 -13.12 -26.41 -20.49
C ARG A 465 -13.69 -25.26 -19.67
N ALA A 466 -13.14 -24.98 -18.50
CA ALA A 466 -13.59 -23.87 -17.67
C ALA A 466 -13.25 -22.51 -18.31
N ALA A 467 -12.03 -22.33 -18.83
CA ALA A 467 -11.64 -21.14 -19.57
C ALA A 467 -12.54 -20.88 -20.79
N ALA A 468 -12.84 -21.93 -21.56
CA ALA A 468 -13.75 -21.82 -22.70
C ALA A 468 -15.18 -21.40 -22.28
N ARG A 469 -15.69 -21.89 -21.14
CA ARG A 469 -16.97 -21.44 -20.58
C ARG A 469 -16.92 -19.96 -20.18
N TRP A 470 -15.85 -19.50 -19.56
CA TRP A 470 -15.70 -18.08 -19.18
C TRP A 470 -15.65 -17.17 -20.40
N ALA A 471 -14.89 -17.57 -21.43
CA ALA A 471 -14.86 -16.83 -22.70
C ALA A 471 -16.26 -16.71 -23.32
N LYS A 472 -17.04 -17.81 -23.33
CA LYS A 472 -18.42 -17.81 -23.85
C LYS A 472 -19.35 -16.90 -23.01
N LEU A 473 -19.21 -16.87 -21.69
CA LEU A 473 -19.98 -15.99 -20.81
C LEU A 473 -19.66 -14.50 -21.06
N ALA A 474 -18.42 -14.18 -21.39
CA ALA A 474 -18.00 -12.81 -21.70
C ALA A 474 -18.44 -12.36 -23.12
N GLY A 475 -18.88 -13.27 -23.99
CA GLY A 475 -19.36 -13.01 -25.36
C GLY A 475 -18.35 -13.41 -26.43
N GLU A 476 -18.65 -13.04 -27.70
CA GLU A 476 -17.78 -13.34 -28.84
C GLU A 476 -16.48 -12.54 -28.79
N GLY A 477 -15.37 -13.16 -29.21
CA GLY A 477 -14.05 -12.55 -29.27
C GLY A 477 -13.74 -12.01 -30.66
N GLY A 478 -12.77 -11.13 -30.76
CA GLY A 478 -12.28 -10.50 -31.98
C GLY A 478 -10.83 -10.86 -32.32
N GLU A 479 -10.03 -9.84 -32.61
CA GLU A 479 -8.65 -9.99 -33.02
C GLU A 479 -7.74 -10.51 -31.89
N ARG A 480 -6.68 -11.22 -32.30
CA ARG A 480 -5.64 -11.73 -31.37
C ARG A 480 -5.00 -10.59 -30.60
N GLN A 481 -4.88 -10.77 -29.30
CA GLN A 481 -4.26 -9.83 -28.38
C GLN A 481 -3.12 -10.49 -27.62
N GLU A 482 -2.00 -9.77 -27.44
CA GLU A 482 -0.84 -10.31 -26.74
C GLU A 482 -1.09 -10.37 -25.21
N VAL A 483 -0.43 -11.33 -24.53
CA VAL A 483 -0.64 -11.59 -23.10
C VAL A 483 -0.30 -10.37 -22.25
N GLY A 484 0.72 -9.61 -22.64
CA GLY A 484 1.08 -8.36 -21.97
C GLY A 484 -0.04 -7.34 -21.98
N ALA A 485 -0.65 -7.12 -23.13
CA ALA A 485 -1.78 -6.20 -23.30
C ALA A 485 -3.01 -6.66 -22.50
N LEU A 486 -3.31 -7.96 -22.49
CA LEU A 486 -4.38 -8.53 -21.67
C LEU A 486 -4.13 -8.29 -20.18
N LEU A 487 -2.93 -8.60 -19.73
CA LEU A 487 -2.56 -8.44 -18.33
C LEU A 487 -2.58 -6.97 -17.89
N ALA A 488 -2.25 -6.05 -18.79
CA ALA A 488 -2.32 -4.61 -18.54
C ALA A 488 -3.76 -4.12 -18.31
N LEU A 489 -4.75 -4.71 -18.96
CA LEU A 489 -6.17 -4.45 -18.69
C LEU A 489 -6.57 -4.86 -17.26
N ALA A 490 -6.08 -6.01 -16.77
CA ALA A 490 -6.36 -6.47 -15.41
C ALA A 490 -5.66 -5.62 -14.34
N PHE A 491 -4.45 -5.19 -14.62
CA PHE A 491 -3.55 -4.55 -13.65
C PHE A 491 -2.89 -3.29 -14.22
N PRO A 492 -3.67 -2.25 -14.57
CA PRO A 492 -3.12 -1.02 -15.14
C PRO A 492 -2.11 -0.33 -14.21
N ASP A 493 -2.34 -0.39 -12.89
CA ASP A 493 -1.46 0.12 -11.85
C ASP A 493 -0.12 -0.64 -11.76
N ARG A 494 -0.02 -1.83 -12.36
CA ARG A 494 1.18 -2.69 -12.36
C ARG A 494 1.88 -2.75 -13.72
N VAL A 495 1.44 -1.98 -14.71
CA VAL A 495 2.24 -1.72 -15.90
C VAL A 495 3.52 -1.03 -15.46
N SER A 496 4.67 -1.58 -15.84
CA SER A 496 5.94 -1.23 -15.24
C SER A 496 7.02 -0.97 -16.28
N ARG A 497 7.82 0.07 -16.08
CA ARG A 497 8.97 0.42 -16.91
C ARG A 497 10.27 0.10 -16.20
N ARG A 498 11.24 -0.46 -16.92
CA ARG A 498 12.56 -0.79 -16.39
C ARG A 498 13.31 0.47 -15.95
N ARG A 499 14.02 0.38 -14.81
CA ARG A 499 14.89 1.43 -14.26
C ARG A 499 16.35 1.11 -14.53
N GLY A 500 17.02 1.94 -15.29
CA GLY A 500 18.43 1.76 -15.62
C GLY A 500 18.73 0.42 -16.30
N ASP A 501 19.93 -0.11 -16.09
CA ASP A 501 20.41 -1.35 -16.71
C ASP A 501 20.15 -2.60 -15.85
N GLY A 502 19.53 -2.42 -14.69
CA GLY A 502 19.23 -3.49 -13.74
C GLY A 502 17.91 -4.24 -14.04
N ALA A 503 17.59 -5.21 -13.19
CA ALA A 503 16.35 -5.98 -13.23
C ALA A 503 15.29 -5.43 -12.26
N ASP A 504 15.20 -4.10 -12.19
CA ASP A 504 14.25 -3.35 -11.37
C ASP A 504 13.28 -2.55 -12.25
N TRP A 505 12.01 -2.55 -11.89
CA TRP A 505 10.93 -1.84 -12.60
C TRP A 505 10.20 -0.88 -11.68
N LEU A 506 9.72 0.24 -12.25
CA LEU A 506 8.78 1.14 -11.62
C LEU A 506 7.41 0.96 -12.26
N SER A 507 6.39 0.70 -11.46
CA SER A 507 5.02 0.59 -11.94
C SER A 507 4.34 1.97 -12.08
N ALA A 508 3.28 2.03 -12.89
CA ALA A 508 2.42 3.19 -13.01
C ALA A 508 1.80 3.60 -11.67
N GLY A 509 1.52 2.63 -10.79
CA GLY A 509 1.08 2.86 -9.41
C GLY A 509 2.18 3.28 -8.42
N GLY A 510 3.42 3.56 -8.90
CA GLY A 510 4.52 4.09 -8.09
C GLY A 510 5.30 3.05 -7.30
N ARG A 511 5.16 1.75 -7.58
CA ARG A 511 5.83 0.66 -6.87
C ARG A 511 7.06 0.17 -7.58
N GLY A 512 8.08 -0.23 -6.81
CA GLY A 512 9.25 -0.92 -7.32
C GLY A 512 9.04 -2.43 -7.34
N PHE A 513 9.31 -3.05 -8.49
CA PHE A 513 9.31 -4.51 -8.65
C PHE A 513 10.69 -4.98 -9.08
N ARG A 514 11.00 -6.25 -8.76
CA ARG A 514 12.27 -6.88 -9.09
C ARG A 514 12.06 -8.24 -9.73
N LEU A 515 12.87 -8.55 -10.71
CA LEU A 515 12.94 -9.84 -11.38
C LEU A 515 14.36 -10.42 -11.25
N ASP A 516 14.49 -11.75 -11.33
CA ASP A 516 15.80 -12.38 -11.42
C ASP A 516 16.45 -11.97 -12.75
N PRO A 517 17.70 -11.45 -12.76
CA PRO A 517 18.38 -11.07 -13.99
C PRO A 517 18.54 -12.22 -15.00
N ALA A 518 18.48 -13.47 -14.54
CA ALA A 518 18.56 -14.65 -15.41
C ALA A 518 17.26 -14.92 -16.19
N GLU A 519 16.13 -14.33 -15.76
CA GLU A 519 14.86 -14.51 -16.45
C GLU A 519 14.84 -13.80 -17.82
N PRO A 520 14.31 -14.42 -18.88
CA PRO A 520 14.24 -13.80 -20.20
C PRO A 520 13.54 -12.43 -20.22
N LEU A 521 12.49 -12.27 -19.41
CA LEU A 521 11.73 -11.02 -19.26
C LEU A 521 12.56 -9.88 -18.65
N ALA A 522 13.70 -10.17 -18.01
CA ALA A 522 14.59 -9.15 -17.45
C ALA A 522 15.16 -8.19 -18.51
N ARG A 523 15.11 -8.57 -19.80
CA ARG A 523 15.56 -7.74 -20.92
C ARG A 523 14.48 -6.80 -21.48
N SER A 524 13.22 -6.96 -21.04
CA SER A 524 12.11 -6.17 -21.53
C SER A 524 12.13 -4.77 -20.90
N ASP A 525 11.86 -3.74 -21.68
CA ASP A 525 11.73 -2.36 -21.18
C ASP A 525 10.43 -2.15 -20.42
N TRP A 526 9.37 -2.86 -20.84
CA TRP A 526 8.06 -2.81 -20.25
C TRP A 526 7.56 -4.19 -19.88
N LEU A 527 6.92 -4.27 -18.71
CA LEU A 527 6.24 -5.47 -18.21
C LEU A 527 4.83 -5.11 -17.73
N ALA A 528 3.86 -5.93 -18.09
CA ALA A 528 2.61 -6.04 -17.34
C ALA A 528 2.80 -7.10 -16.25
N VAL A 529 2.60 -6.73 -14.98
CA VAL A 529 2.89 -7.60 -13.82
C VAL A 529 1.58 -8.11 -13.24
N GLY A 530 1.42 -9.44 -13.19
CA GLY A 530 0.24 -10.10 -12.63
C GLY A 530 0.36 -10.34 -11.14
N GLU A 531 1.30 -11.20 -10.73
CA GLU A 531 1.52 -11.57 -9.34
C GLU A 531 2.90 -11.16 -8.86
N VAL A 532 2.95 -10.73 -7.60
CA VAL A 532 4.20 -10.36 -6.92
C VAL A 532 4.25 -10.92 -5.51
N GLN A 533 5.46 -11.05 -4.95
CA GLN A 533 5.69 -11.48 -3.59
C GLN A 533 6.71 -10.57 -2.89
N GLY A 534 6.43 -10.20 -1.65
CA GLY A 534 7.35 -9.40 -0.83
C GLY A 534 6.78 -8.08 -0.36
N GLN A 535 7.66 -7.14 0.02
CA GLN A 535 7.27 -5.81 0.51
C GLN A 535 7.00 -4.84 -0.64
N ALA A 536 6.32 -3.73 -0.36
CA ALA A 536 5.93 -2.74 -1.37
C ALA A 536 7.11 -2.15 -2.17
N ALA A 537 8.29 -2.04 -1.57
CA ALA A 537 9.53 -1.66 -2.26
C ALA A 537 10.34 -2.91 -2.65
N GLY A 538 10.49 -3.15 -3.96
CA GLY A 538 11.28 -4.27 -4.49
C GLY A 538 10.61 -5.64 -4.38
N ALA A 539 9.27 -5.71 -4.48
CA ALA A 539 8.55 -6.98 -4.52
C ALA A 539 9.01 -7.84 -5.71
N ARG A 540 9.25 -9.13 -5.45
CA ARG A 540 9.63 -10.08 -6.50
C ARG A 540 8.45 -10.37 -7.42
N ILE A 541 8.65 -10.28 -8.72
CA ILE A 541 7.67 -10.66 -9.73
C ILE A 541 7.55 -12.20 -9.76
N LEU A 542 6.33 -12.70 -9.68
CA LEU A 542 6.01 -14.13 -9.81
C LEU A 542 5.34 -14.47 -11.13
N SER A 543 4.59 -13.53 -11.72
CA SER A 543 4.02 -13.67 -13.05
C SER A 543 3.98 -12.32 -13.77
N ALA A 544 4.40 -12.29 -15.02
CA ALA A 544 4.40 -11.11 -15.88
C ALA A 544 4.36 -11.50 -17.36
N ALA A 545 4.15 -10.51 -18.20
CA ALA A 545 4.34 -10.61 -19.64
C ALA A 545 4.98 -9.32 -20.17
N ALA A 546 5.73 -9.43 -21.28
CA ALA A 546 6.34 -8.27 -21.93
C ALA A 546 5.25 -7.39 -22.59
N LEU A 547 5.53 -6.08 -22.60
CA LEU A 547 4.79 -5.07 -23.37
C LEU A 547 5.75 -4.30 -24.25
N THR A 548 5.25 -3.79 -25.36
CA THR A 548 5.93 -2.80 -26.20
C THR A 548 5.50 -1.39 -25.83
N THR A 549 6.33 -0.39 -26.13
CA THR A 549 5.96 1.02 -25.94
C THR A 549 4.71 1.39 -26.74
N ALA A 550 4.55 0.83 -27.95
CA ALA A 550 3.39 1.06 -28.79
C ALA A 550 2.09 0.55 -28.14
N GLU A 551 2.11 -0.65 -27.54
CA GLU A 551 0.98 -1.19 -26.79
C GLU A 551 0.63 -0.35 -25.57
N VAL A 552 1.63 0.15 -24.84
CA VAL A 552 1.40 1.05 -23.69
C VAL A 552 0.75 2.36 -24.15
N GLU A 553 1.21 2.96 -25.24
CA GLU A 553 0.60 4.18 -25.79
C GLU A 553 -0.80 3.95 -26.35
N GLN A 554 -1.04 2.79 -26.96
CA GLN A 554 -2.37 2.42 -27.47
C GLN A 554 -3.38 2.19 -26.32
N LEU A 555 -2.98 1.48 -25.28
CA LEU A 555 -3.87 1.12 -24.18
C LEU A 555 -4.14 2.31 -23.25
N PHE A 556 -3.12 3.13 -22.98
CA PHE A 556 -3.17 4.17 -21.94
C PHE A 556 -3.00 5.59 -22.48
N GLY A 557 -3.15 5.80 -23.79
CA GLY A 557 -2.97 7.12 -24.39
C GLY A 557 -3.82 8.22 -23.77
N ALA A 558 -5.06 7.90 -23.36
CA ALA A 558 -5.97 8.83 -22.68
C ALA A 558 -5.56 9.13 -21.22
N GLU A 559 -4.81 8.23 -20.58
CA GLU A 559 -4.35 8.33 -19.18
C GLU A 559 -2.96 8.95 -19.08
N ILE A 560 -2.27 9.11 -20.22
CA ILE A 560 -0.95 9.76 -20.27
C ILE A 560 -1.14 11.26 -20.06
N SER A 561 -0.73 11.75 -18.92
CA SER A 561 -0.72 13.17 -18.62
C SER A 561 0.48 13.87 -19.27
N SER A 562 0.25 15.11 -19.71
CA SER A 562 1.31 16.03 -20.11
C SER A 562 1.39 17.16 -19.11
N GLU A 563 2.45 17.18 -18.32
CA GLU A 563 2.71 18.18 -17.30
C GLU A 563 3.83 19.09 -17.79
N ARG A 564 3.60 20.39 -17.68
CA ARG A 564 4.63 21.40 -17.90
C ARG A 564 5.10 21.91 -16.55
N ARG A 565 6.37 21.71 -16.24
CA ARG A 565 6.99 22.10 -14.98
C ARG A 565 8.00 23.21 -15.19
N VAL A 566 7.85 24.27 -14.43
CA VAL A 566 8.76 25.43 -14.43
C VAL A 566 9.37 25.52 -13.04
N ASP A 567 10.64 25.16 -12.91
CA ASP A 567 11.33 25.11 -11.63
C ASP A 567 12.65 25.90 -11.67
N PHE A 568 13.03 26.45 -10.51
CA PHE A 568 14.36 27.02 -10.33
C PHE A 568 15.35 25.92 -9.89
N ASP A 569 16.35 25.68 -10.71
CA ASP A 569 17.46 24.76 -10.39
C ASP A 569 18.54 25.47 -9.59
N ARG A 570 18.59 25.22 -8.29
CA ARG A 570 19.56 25.85 -7.37
C ARG A 570 21.02 25.57 -7.76
N ALA A 571 21.31 24.40 -8.34
CA ALA A 571 22.68 24.04 -8.70
C ALA A 571 23.23 24.87 -9.86
N SER A 572 22.39 25.20 -10.85
CA SER A 572 22.77 26.02 -11.99
C SER A 572 22.36 27.49 -11.84
N GLY A 573 21.58 27.88 -10.84
CA GLY A 573 21.01 29.20 -10.64
C GLY A 573 20.04 29.66 -11.73
N ARG A 574 19.42 28.69 -12.47
CA ARG A 574 18.59 28.99 -13.65
C ARG A 574 17.22 28.38 -13.56
N VAL A 575 16.23 29.05 -14.12
CA VAL A 575 14.90 28.47 -14.33
C VAL A 575 14.98 27.43 -15.46
N ARG A 576 14.50 26.23 -15.20
CA ARG A 576 14.31 25.15 -16.17
C ARG A 576 12.83 24.95 -16.44
N VAL A 577 12.51 24.71 -17.70
CA VAL A 577 11.17 24.31 -18.14
C VAL A 577 11.25 22.91 -18.71
N GLU A 578 10.49 22.03 -18.11
CA GLU A 578 10.40 20.66 -18.55
C GLU A 578 8.96 20.32 -18.97
N HIS A 579 8.83 19.68 -20.12
CA HIS A 579 7.61 18.99 -20.51
C HIS A 579 7.76 17.52 -20.15
N LEU A 580 6.93 17.06 -19.24
CA LEU A 580 6.92 15.69 -18.76
C LEU A 580 5.67 15.01 -19.31
N ARG A 581 5.85 13.89 -20.06
CA ARG A 581 4.76 12.95 -20.32
C ARG A 581 4.84 11.84 -19.29
N ARG A 582 3.74 11.54 -18.61
CA ARG A 582 3.71 10.57 -17.51
C ARG A 582 2.53 9.62 -17.64
N LEU A 583 2.80 8.35 -17.32
CA LEU A 583 1.78 7.36 -17.03
C LEU A 583 1.84 7.05 -15.53
N GLY A 584 0.95 7.66 -14.76
CA GLY A 584 1.01 7.60 -13.30
C GLY A 584 2.37 8.07 -12.78
N ALA A 585 3.08 7.18 -12.05
CA ALA A 585 4.41 7.47 -11.51
C ALA A 585 5.55 7.37 -12.56
N ILE A 586 5.29 6.81 -13.74
CA ILE A 586 6.31 6.57 -14.77
C ILE A 586 6.47 7.82 -15.65
N THR A 587 7.68 8.35 -15.74
CA THR A 587 8.01 9.39 -16.72
C THR A 587 8.33 8.74 -18.07
N LEU A 588 7.49 8.97 -19.07
CA LEU A 588 7.65 8.43 -20.43
C LEU A 588 8.71 9.21 -21.22
N SER A 589 8.60 10.52 -21.21
CA SER A 589 9.56 11.42 -21.84
C SER A 589 9.72 12.70 -21.03
N ARG A 590 10.91 13.28 -21.16
CA ARG A 590 11.26 14.58 -20.62
C ARG A 590 11.88 15.39 -21.74
N SER A 591 11.34 16.54 -22.05
CA SER A 591 11.91 17.48 -23.01
C SER A 591 12.03 18.87 -22.39
N GLN A 592 13.05 19.64 -22.80
CA GLN A 592 13.15 21.03 -22.41
C GLN A 592 12.21 21.87 -23.24
N GLY A 593 11.61 22.86 -22.59
CA GLY A 593 10.70 23.80 -23.20
C GLY A 593 11.14 25.25 -22.99
N ASP A 594 10.47 26.17 -23.68
CA ASP A 594 10.61 27.60 -23.46
C ASP A 594 9.56 28.08 -22.45
N ALA A 595 9.99 28.96 -21.55
CA ALA A 595 9.11 29.61 -20.58
C ALA A 595 8.62 30.97 -21.12
N ARG A 596 7.41 31.34 -20.76
CA ARG A 596 6.91 32.72 -20.92
C ARG A 596 7.59 33.63 -19.87
N GLU A 597 7.71 34.90 -20.19
CA GLU A 597 8.35 35.86 -19.28
C GLU A 597 7.71 35.89 -17.87
N GLU A 598 6.39 35.78 -17.80
CA GLU A 598 5.64 35.76 -16.55
C GLU A 598 5.97 34.49 -15.71
N GLU A 599 6.13 33.35 -16.36
CA GLU A 599 6.48 32.07 -15.69
C GLU A 599 7.92 32.09 -15.18
N LEU A 600 8.84 32.71 -15.93
CA LEU A 600 10.22 32.88 -15.48
C LEU A 600 10.28 33.76 -14.23
N ALA A 601 9.59 34.90 -14.26
CA ALA A 601 9.54 35.82 -13.13
C ALA A 601 8.88 35.15 -11.90
N ALA A 602 7.77 34.42 -12.10
CA ALA A 602 7.10 33.71 -11.01
C ALA A 602 7.99 32.64 -10.38
N ALA A 603 8.70 31.85 -11.19
CA ALA A 603 9.60 30.80 -10.69
C ALA A 603 10.80 31.37 -9.93
N LEU A 604 11.35 32.53 -10.39
CA LEU A 604 12.44 33.19 -9.70
C LEU A 604 11.98 33.82 -8.37
N LEU A 605 10.78 34.40 -8.33
CA LEU A 605 10.18 34.94 -7.09
C LEU A 605 9.91 33.80 -6.08
N ASP A 606 9.35 32.71 -6.55
CA ASP A 606 9.06 31.55 -5.71
C ASP A 606 10.33 30.89 -5.14
N ALA A 607 11.39 30.85 -5.93
CA ALA A 607 12.71 30.42 -5.48
C ALA A 607 13.24 31.30 -4.32
N VAL A 608 13.11 32.63 -4.42
CA VAL A 608 13.52 33.53 -3.34
C VAL A 608 12.62 33.39 -2.11
N ARG A 609 11.30 33.19 -2.27
CA ARG A 609 10.39 32.92 -1.14
C ARG A 609 10.74 31.63 -0.41
N THR A 610 11.08 30.61 -1.18
CA THR A 610 11.35 29.25 -0.61
C THR A 610 12.72 29.17 0.05
N HIS A 611 13.72 29.80 -0.55
CA HIS A 611 15.13 29.66 -0.13
C HIS A 611 15.70 30.88 0.56
N GLY A 612 14.95 31.99 0.63
CA GLY A 612 15.40 33.22 1.27
C GLY A 612 16.23 34.13 0.38
N LEU A 613 16.55 35.32 0.94
CA LEU A 613 17.35 36.36 0.27
C LEU A 613 18.82 35.96 0.03
N GLU A 614 19.26 34.87 0.65
CA GLU A 614 20.63 34.32 0.47
C GLU A 614 20.93 33.87 -0.99
N LEU A 615 19.89 33.63 -1.79
CA LEU A 615 20.03 33.36 -3.21
C LEU A 615 20.45 34.61 -4.03
N LEU A 616 20.28 35.81 -3.46
CA LEU A 616 20.52 37.09 -4.14
C LEU A 616 21.90 37.63 -3.75
N GLU A 617 22.67 38.00 -4.74
CA GLU A 617 23.93 38.74 -4.52
C GLU A 617 23.61 40.23 -4.30
N GLY A 618 23.94 40.78 -3.13
CA GLY A 618 23.80 42.18 -2.85
C GLY A 618 24.98 43.00 -3.37
N SER A 619 24.72 44.04 -4.16
CA SER A 619 25.78 45.02 -4.50
C SER A 619 26.16 45.89 -3.29
N ASP A 620 27.39 46.44 -3.31
CA ASP A 620 27.85 47.37 -2.28
C ASP A 620 26.85 48.55 -2.11
N GLY A 621 26.30 49.04 -3.22
CA GLY A 621 25.26 50.08 -3.19
C GLY A 621 23.97 49.65 -2.49
N ALA A 622 23.51 48.40 -2.65
CA ALA A 622 22.36 47.90 -1.94
C ALA A 622 22.61 47.76 -0.43
N GLN A 623 23.82 47.34 -0.04
CA GLN A 623 24.22 47.28 1.36
C GLN A 623 24.28 48.68 1.98
N ALA A 624 24.84 49.65 1.26
CA ALA A 624 24.88 51.07 1.68
C ALA A 624 23.46 51.62 1.88
N VAL A 625 22.51 51.36 0.96
CA VAL A 625 21.10 51.80 1.11
C VAL A 625 20.45 51.17 2.34
N ARG A 626 20.66 49.86 2.62
CA ARG A 626 20.13 49.22 3.82
C ARG A 626 20.68 49.82 5.11
N ALA A 627 22.00 50.09 5.15
CA ALA A 627 22.64 50.74 6.30
C ALA A 627 22.09 52.15 6.53
N ARG A 628 21.90 52.93 5.44
CA ARG A 628 21.27 54.25 5.48
C ARG A 628 19.84 54.23 6.02
N ALA A 629 19.05 53.27 5.49
CA ALA A 629 17.65 53.09 5.91
C ALA A 629 17.55 52.73 7.39
N ALA A 630 18.36 51.77 7.84
CA ALA A 630 18.41 51.40 9.26
C ALA A 630 18.77 52.59 10.15
N TYR A 631 19.75 53.41 9.74
CA TYR A 631 20.12 54.62 10.47
C TYR A 631 18.99 55.66 10.49
N ALA A 632 18.26 55.83 9.41
CA ALA A 632 17.10 56.74 9.31
C ALA A 632 15.81 56.20 9.98
N GLY A 633 15.84 54.98 10.55
CA GLY A 633 14.68 54.30 11.12
C GLY A 633 13.62 53.93 10.08
N LEU A 634 14.07 53.60 8.86
CA LEU A 634 13.24 53.05 7.78
C LEU A 634 13.45 51.53 7.67
N ASP A 635 12.36 50.80 7.50
CA ASP A 635 12.41 49.33 7.43
C ASP A 635 12.77 48.86 6.02
N LEU A 636 13.98 48.29 5.88
CA LEU A 636 14.45 47.47 4.75
C LEU A 636 15.03 46.13 5.29
N SER A 637 14.40 45.57 6.35
CA SER A 637 14.77 44.26 6.91
C SER A 637 14.52 43.13 5.91
N ASP A 638 15.10 41.98 6.16
CA ASP A 638 14.89 40.77 5.34
C ASP A 638 13.41 40.38 5.31
N GLU A 639 12.69 40.56 6.42
CA GLU A 639 11.25 40.28 6.50
C GLU A 639 10.45 41.20 5.56
N ARG A 640 10.76 42.50 5.56
CA ARG A 640 10.14 43.48 4.65
C ARG A 640 10.47 43.18 3.18
N LEU A 641 11.72 42.86 2.89
CA LEU A 641 12.14 42.53 1.53
C LEU A 641 11.44 41.28 1.00
N LEU A 642 11.29 40.24 1.82
CA LEU A 642 10.57 39.02 1.45
C LEU A 642 9.06 39.24 1.29
N ALA A 643 8.47 40.10 2.12
CA ALA A 643 7.05 40.43 2.04
C ALA A 643 6.68 41.21 0.76
N ASP A 644 7.57 42.08 0.28
CA ASP A 644 7.31 42.99 -0.84
C ASP A 644 8.08 42.59 -2.13
N LEU A 645 8.45 41.33 -2.33
CA LEU A 645 9.23 40.82 -3.48
C LEU A 645 8.68 41.29 -4.82
N GLU A 646 7.36 41.31 -4.98
CA GLU A 646 6.70 41.73 -6.21
C GLU A 646 6.97 43.23 -6.53
N ARG A 647 7.17 44.07 -5.54
CA ARG A 647 7.37 45.51 -5.76
C ARG A 647 8.78 45.87 -6.21
N TRP A 648 9.78 45.17 -5.67
CA TRP A 648 11.17 45.59 -5.89
C TRP A 648 11.97 44.61 -6.77
N LEU A 649 11.66 43.28 -6.70
CA LEU A 649 12.40 42.27 -7.44
C LEU A 649 11.74 41.95 -8.77
N ALA A 650 10.39 41.75 -8.79
CA ALA A 650 9.69 41.35 -10.01
C ALA A 650 9.97 42.24 -11.24
N PRO A 651 10.03 43.58 -11.15
CA PRO A 651 10.34 44.41 -12.32
C PRO A 651 11.72 44.11 -12.93
N ALA A 652 12.68 43.64 -12.09
CA ALA A 652 14.03 43.34 -12.54
C ALA A 652 14.16 41.92 -13.12
N LEU A 653 13.10 41.07 -13.03
CA LEU A 653 13.10 39.68 -13.49
C LEU A 653 12.59 39.52 -14.93
N ALA A 654 12.02 40.53 -15.55
CA ALA A 654 11.45 40.46 -16.89
C ALA A 654 12.44 39.86 -17.91
N GLY A 655 12.02 38.73 -18.55
CA GLY A 655 12.82 38.02 -19.55
C GLY A 655 14.07 37.29 -19.03
N ARG A 656 14.31 37.27 -17.71
CA ARG A 656 15.51 36.64 -17.13
C ARG A 656 15.26 35.20 -16.73
N ARG A 657 16.28 34.36 -16.92
CA ARG A 657 16.31 32.96 -16.45
C ARG A 657 17.15 32.75 -15.17
N THR A 658 17.78 33.85 -14.69
CA THR A 658 18.64 33.87 -13.50
C THR A 658 18.28 35.06 -12.63
N LEU A 659 18.54 34.99 -11.34
CA LEU A 659 18.38 36.09 -10.41
C LEU A 659 19.41 37.20 -10.71
N PRO A 660 19.00 38.45 -10.80
CA PRO A 660 19.95 39.59 -10.92
C PRO A 660 20.58 39.92 -9.55
N PRO A 661 21.75 40.59 -9.52
CA PRO A 661 22.24 41.15 -8.28
C PRO A 661 21.30 42.25 -7.79
N VAL A 662 21.14 42.38 -6.49
CA VAL A 662 20.32 43.41 -5.86
C VAL A 662 21.05 44.77 -5.97
N THR A 663 20.42 45.75 -6.58
CA THR A 663 20.97 47.11 -6.73
C THR A 663 20.34 48.09 -5.72
N ALA A 664 21.03 49.22 -5.53
CA ALA A 664 20.50 50.30 -4.70
C ALA A 664 19.12 50.79 -5.19
N GLU A 665 18.94 50.91 -6.52
CA GLU A 665 17.69 51.37 -7.14
C GLU A 665 16.52 50.43 -6.84
N MET A 666 16.76 49.11 -6.86
CA MET A 666 15.75 48.13 -6.53
C MET A 666 15.23 48.31 -5.10
N LEU A 667 16.12 48.55 -4.13
CA LEU A 667 15.73 48.77 -2.74
C LEU A 667 15.06 50.12 -2.53
N LEU A 668 15.57 51.20 -3.18
CA LEU A 668 14.96 52.52 -3.14
C LEU A 668 13.54 52.52 -3.74
N ALA A 669 13.22 51.63 -4.67
CA ALA A 669 11.87 51.48 -5.23
C ALA A 669 10.83 51.04 -4.20
N LEU A 670 11.23 50.46 -3.10
CA LEU A 670 10.34 50.08 -1.98
C LEU A 670 9.91 51.27 -1.14
N LEU A 671 10.76 52.33 -1.07
CA LEU A 671 10.49 53.53 -0.30
C LEU A 671 9.58 54.44 -1.10
N ASP A 672 8.52 54.96 -0.49
CA ASP A 672 7.70 55.99 -1.06
C ASP A 672 8.41 57.36 -1.08
N TRP A 673 7.81 58.37 -1.71
CA TRP A 673 8.43 59.69 -1.84
C TRP A 673 8.72 60.36 -0.49
N PRO A 674 7.84 60.35 0.53
CA PRO A 674 8.14 60.82 1.87
C PRO A 674 9.29 60.09 2.57
N GLU A 675 9.32 58.75 2.45
CA GLU A 675 10.37 57.92 3.02
C GLU A 675 11.74 58.18 2.36
N ARG A 676 11.79 58.35 1.04
CA ARG A 676 13.01 58.75 0.32
C ARG A 676 13.50 60.11 0.75
N GLN A 677 12.61 61.11 0.88
CA GLN A 677 12.95 62.41 1.35
C GLN A 677 13.46 62.37 2.80
N ARG A 678 12.87 61.57 3.64
CA ARG A 678 13.31 61.33 5.01
C ARG A 678 14.68 60.63 5.04
N LEU A 679 14.92 59.63 4.18
CA LEU A 679 16.21 58.99 4.02
C LEU A 679 17.33 59.96 3.64
N ASP A 680 17.10 60.82 2.64
CA ASP A 680 18.10 61.79 2.19
C ASP A 680 18.34 62.95 3.20
N THR A 681 17.34 63.27 3.99
CA THR A 681 17.47 64.28 5.03
C THR A 681 18.17 63.76 6.28
N LEU A 682 17.79 62.53 6.77
CA LEU A 682 18.31 61.96 8.01
C LEU A 682 19.62 61.20 7.82
N ALA A 683 19.81 60.60 6.63
CA ALA A 683 20.99 59.83 6.28
C ALA A 683 21.46 60.13 4.85
N PRO A 684 22.00 61.35 4.60
CA PRO A 684 22.51 61.74 3.28
C PRO A 684 23.57 60.72 2.78
N ALA A 685 23.57 60.42 1.46
CA ALA A 685 24.49 59.44 0.90
C ALA A 685 25.95 59.90 0.97
N GLU A 686 26.14 61.22 0.82
CA GLU A 686 27.45 61.79 0.65
C GLU A 686 27.65 62.98 1.59
N PHE A 687 28.88 63.19 2.02
CA PHE A 687 29.34 64.37 2.67
C PHE A 687 30.07 65.25 1.62
N VAL A 688 29.66 66.53 1.47
CA VAL A 688 30.34 67.49 0.61
C VAL A 688 31.34 68.28 1.44
N SER A 689 32.62 68.08 1.15
CA SER A 689 33.68 68.73 1.88
C SER A 689 33.81 70.24 1.46
N PRO A 690 34.45 71.12 2.29
CA PRO A 690 34.77 72.50 1.92
C PRO A 690 35.56 72.63 0.61
N ALA A 691 36.28 71.57 0.22
CA ALA A 691 36.97 71.53 -1.07
C ALA A 691 36.07 71.24 -2.28
N GLY A 692 34.75 71.07 -2.04
CA GLY A 692 33.79 70.69 -3.08
C GLY A 692 33.86 69.30 -3.52
N THR A 693 34.57 68.39 -2.82
CA THR A 693 34.62 66.95 -3.12
C THR A 693 33.52 66.20 -2.34
N ARG A 694 32.93 65.20 -3.02
CA ARG A 694 31.89 64.35 -2.46
C ARG A 694 32.51 63.11 -1.95
N HIS A 695 32.10 62.66 -0.80
CA HIS A 695 32.58 61.46 -0.12
C HIS A 695 31.42 60.64 0.43
N ASP A 696 31.37 59.37 0.11
CA ASP A 696 30.33 58.44 0.62
C ASP A 696 30.35 58.36 2.15
N ILE A 697 29.20 58.36 2.76
CA ILE A 697 29.05 58.15 4.19
C ILE A 697 28.74 56.70 4.46
N ASP A 698 29.64 56.02 5.15
CA ASP A 698 29.45 54.64 5.61
C ASP A 698 28.67 54.64 6.94
N TYR A 699 27.41 54.23 6.89
CA TYR A 699 26.51 54.11 8.03
C TYR A 699 26.62 52.74 8.73
N ALA A 700 27.32 51.75 8.15
CA ALA A 700 27.56 50.45 8.76
C ALA A 700 28.84 50.44 9.64
N ALA A 701 29.66 51.50 9.57
CA ALA A 701 30.91 51.59 10.32
C ALA A 701 30.71 51.56 11.83
N GLU A 702 31.56 50.79 12.54
CA GLU A 702 31.59 50.87 13.99
C GLU A 702 31.82 52.27 14.50
N GLY A 703 31.01 52.69 15.45
CA GLY A 703 31.14 54.01 16.10
C GLY A 703 30.33 55.12 15.49
N GLY A 704 29.56 54.89 14.43
CA GLY A 704 28.66 55.86 13.78
C GLY A 704 29.03 56.20 12.34
N PRO A 705 28.24 57.09 11.69
CA PRO A 705 28.45 57.49 10.29
C PRO A 705 29.88 57.93 10.04
N ARG A 706 30.59 57.27 9.13
CA ARG A 706 32.00 57.47 8.84
C ARG A 706 32.22 58.02 7.44
N VAL A 707 33.13 58.94 7.33
CA VAL A 707 33.62 59.46 6.04
C VAL A 707 35.12 59.36 5.99
N GLU A 708 35.65 58.78 4.92
CA GLU A 708 37.05 58.76 4.65
C GLU A 708 37.42 59.86 3.62
N LEU A 709 38.32 60.71 3.99
CA LEU A 709 38.71 61.83 3.13
C LEU A 709 40.10 62.34 3.46
N ARG A 710 40.69 63.04 2.46
CA ARG A 710 41.94 63.72 2.71
C ARG A 710 41.76 64.88 3.67
N VAL A 711 42.62 64.95 4.66
CA VAL A 711 42.53 65.99 5.71
C VAL A 711 42.46 67.43 5.11
N GLN A 712 43.07 67.66 3.98
CA GLN A 712 43.09 68.96 3.25
C GLN A 712 41.72 69.37 2.70
N ALA A 713 40.82 68.41 2.50
CA ALA A 713 39.46 68.65 2.04
C ALA A 713 38.63 69.37 3.12
N LEU A 714 39.06 69.32 4.39
CA LEU A 714 38.40 69.97 5.56
C LEU A 714 38.96 71.26 6.02
N PHE A 715 40.04 71.77 5.33
CA PHE A 715 40.56 73.11 5.68
C PHE A 715 39.48 74.19 5.54
N GLY A 716 39.47 75.19 6.40
CA GLY A 716 38.42 76.18 6.52
C GLY A 716 37.22 75.82 7.34
N LEU A 717 37.18 74.56 7.82
CA LEU A 717 36.07 74.01 8.66
C LEU A 717 36.54 73.98 10.12
N ASP A 718 35.98 74.90 10.95
CA ASP A 718 36.24 74.88 12.38
C ASP A 718 35.22 74.06 13.16
N ARG A 719 34.02 73.90 12.67
CA ARG A 719 32.98 73.05 13.28
C ARG A 719 32.99 71.66 12.77
N HIS A 720 32.83 70.65 13.69
CA HIS A 720 32.77 69.28 13.31
C HIS A 720 31.50 68.96 12.50
N PRO A 721 31.58 68.29 11.33
CA PRO A 721 30.41 67.96 10.53
C PRO A 721 29.57 66.92 11.22
N ARG A 722 28.27 66.99 11.00
CA ARG A 722 27.28 66.09 11.64
C ARG A 722 26.26 65.59 10.62
N VAL A 723 25.67 64.41 10.91
CA VAL A 723 24.46 63.98 10.26
C VAL A 723 23.35 64.02 11.30
N GLY A 724 22.40 64.96 11.13
CA GLY A 724 21.44 65.25 12.19
C GLY A 724 22.19 65.68 13.45
N ASP A 725 21.92 65.03 14.58
CA ASP A 725 22.57 65.28 15.87
C ASP A 725 23.83 64.45 16.10
N VAL A 726 24.17 63.51 15.22
CA VAL A 726 25.32 62.58 15.39
C VAL A 726 26.56 63.14 14.69
N PRO A 727 27.71 63.34 15.39
CA PRO A 727 28.95 63.71 14.76
C PRO A 727 29.48 62.66 13.82
N LEU A 728 29.93 63.09 12.60
CA LEU A 728 30.58 62.17 11.64
C LEU A 728 31.89 61.64 12.21
N VAL A 729 32.16 60.39 12.02
CA VAL A 729 33.51 59.84 12.23
C VAL A 729 34.36 60.14 11.03
N LEU A 730 35.31 61.06 11.17
CA LEU A 730 36.20 61.44 10.08
C LEU A 730 37.43 60.55 10.09
N SER A 731 37.58 59.67 9.10
CA SER A 731 38.81 58.96 8.80
C SER A 731 39.68 59.78 7.88
N LEU A 732 40.61 60.52 8.51
CA LEU A 732 41.49 61.48 7.81
C LEU A 732 42.64 60.76 7.12
N THR A 733 42.84 61.01 5.83
CA THR A 733 43.92 60.43 5.05
C THR A 733 44.88 61.45 4.48
N SER A 734 46.12 61.05 4.17
CA SER A 734 47.15 61.82 3.49
C SER A 734 46.79 61.97 2.02
N PRO A 735 47.51 62.82 1.28
CA PRO A 735 47.37 63.01 -0.18
C PRO A 735 47.47 61.63 -0.97
N ALA A 736 48.18 60.70 -0.42
CA ALA A 736 48.32 59.31 -0.99
C ALA A 736 47.31 58.30 -0.44
N GLY A 737 46.26 58.71 0.30
CA GLY A 737 45.23 57.75 0.83
C GLY A 737 45.68 57.00 2.07
N ARG A 738 46.84 57.37 2.71
CA ARG A 738 47.27 56.68 3.93
C ARG A 738 46.55 57.22 5.16
N PRO A 739 46.09 56.41 6.10
CA PRO A 739 45.42 56.89 7.33
C PRO A 739 46.34 57.83 8.10
N ILE A 740 45.77 58.96 8.59
CA ILE A 740 46.44 59.91 9.46
C ILE A 740 45.82 59.77 10.85
N GLN A 741 44.55 59.99 10.98
CA GLN A 741 43.83 59.97 12.27
C GLN A 741 42.33 59.78 12.02
N THR A 742 41.66 59.14 12.98
CA THR A 742 40.18 59.08 13.04
C THR A 742 39.72 59.96 14.17
N THR A 743 38.79 60.89 13.89
CA THR A 743 38.30 61.86 14.88
C THR A 743 36.80 62.06 14.80
N ARG A 744 36.19 62.34 15.94
CA ARG A 744 34.81 62.79 16.11
C ARG A 744 34.73 64.24 16.56
N ASP A 745 35.87 64.88 16.77
CA ASP A 745 35.98 66.30 17.08
C ASP A 745 37.10 66.92 16.26
N LEU A 746 36.68 67.57 15.16
CA LEU A 746 37.60 68.19 14.25
C LEU A 746 38.28 69.42 14.87
N SER A 747 37.58 70.23 15.73
CA SER A 747 38.09 71.29 16.42
C SER A 747 39.18 70.90 17.43
N ALA A 748 38.95 69.88 18.20
CA ALA A 748 39.95 69.29 19.12
C ALA A 748 41.18 68.77 18.34
N PHE A 749 40.97 68.12 17.17
CA PHE A 749 42.03 67.66 16.31
C PHE A 749 42.89 68.85 15.79
N TRP A 750 42.26 69.91 15.29
CA TRP A 750 42.91 71.05 14.78
C TRP A 750 43.81 71.82 15.83
N ARG A 751 43.26 71.91 17.07
CA ARG A 751 43.91 72.64 18.20
C ARG A 751 44.84 71.73 19.05
N GLY A 752 44.76 70.37 18.84
CA GLY A 752 45.54 69.39 19.56
C GLY A 752 46.64 68.75 18.67
N SER A 753 46.38 67.61 18.15
CA SER A 753 47.36 66.75 17.43
C SER A 753 47.76 67.28 16.01
N TRP A 754 47.02 68.21 15.48
CA TRP A 754 47.35 68.83 14.12
C TRP A 754 48.74 69.32 13.98
N ALA A 755 49.31 70.04 14.93
CA ALA A 755 50.64 70.55 14.84
C ALA A 755 51.72 69.48 14.54
N GLU A 756 51.62 68.37 15.20
CA GLU A 756 52.53 67.25 14.97
C GLU A 756 52.24 66.58 13.60
N VAL A 757 50.98 66.39 13.26
CA VAL A 757 50.53 65.80 11.98
C VAL A 757 51.02 66.68 10.83
N ALA A 758 50.84 68.04 10.92
CA ALA A 758 51.30 69.00 9.91
C ALA A 758 52.83 68.91 9.70
N LYS A 759 53.55 68.82 10.81
CA LYS A 759 55.06 68.69 10.78
C LYS A 759 55.44 67.41 10.04
N GLU A 760 54.82 66.24 10.37
CA GLU A 760 55.11 64.99 9.68
C GLU A 760 54.70 65.06 8.18
N MET A 761 53.56 65.62 7.88
CA MET A 761 53.04 65.74 6.53
C MET A 761 53.86 66.69 5.66
N ARG A 762 54.39 67.80 6.23
CA ARG A 762 55.36 68.70 5.55
C ARG A 762 56.61 67.91 5.12
N GLY A 763 57.10 67.03 5.95
CA GLY A 763 58.27 66.20 5.59
C GLY A 763 57.93 65.12 4.49
N ARG A 764 56.80 64.47 4.58
CA ARG A 764 56.41 63.42 3.64
C ARG A 764 55.82 63.93 2.33
N TYR A 765 55.09 65.07 2.37
CA TYR A 765 54.34 65.61 1.25
C TYR A 765 54.63 67.14 1.10
N PRO A 766 55.90 67.51 0.87
CA PRO A 766 56.32 68.93 0.86
C PRO A 766 55.68 69.78 -0.27
N LYS A 767 55.15 69.12 -1.29
CA LYS A 767 54.48 69.78 -2.43
C LYS A 767 53.06 70.26 -2.09
N HIS A 768 52.51 69.83 -0.95
CA HIS A 768 51.16 70.18 -0.50
C HIS A 768 51.20 71.28 0.60
N HIS A 769 50.15 72.08 0.68
CA HIS A 769 50.01 73.11 1.72
C HIS A 769 49.58 72.45 3.06
N TRP A 770 50.26 72.80 4.16
CA TRP A 770 50.06 72.36 5.52
C TRP A 770 50.06 73.57 6.47
N PRO A 771 48.92 74.25 6.56
CA PRO A 771 48.80 75.44 7.37
C PRO A 771 48.91 75.19 8.86
N ASP A 772 49.37 76.21 9.65
CA ASP A 772 49.40 76.10 11.14
C ASP A 772 48.02 76.29 11.70
N GLN A 773 47.15 77.03 11.02
CA GLN A 773 45.76 77.31 11.35
C GLN A 773 44.83 76.73 10.25
N PRO A 774 44.55 75.42 10.23
CA PRO A 774 43.81 74.77 9.17
C PRO A 774 42.35 75.19 9.08
N TRP A 775 41.73 75.70 10.15
CA TRP A 775 40.33 76.14 10.22
C TRP A 775 40.15 77.52 9.48
N GLU A 776 41.25 78.28 9.22
CA GLU A 776 41.23 79.50 8.46
C GLU A 776 41.72 79.33 7.04
N ALA A 777 42.33 78.29 6.71
CA ALA A 777 42.94 78.00 5.41
C ALA A 777 41.89 77.57 4.38
N ALA A 778 42.03 78.01 3.14
CA ALA A 778 41.15 77.57 2.06
C ALA A 778 41.36 76.11 1.78
N ALA A 779 40.23 75.32 1.73
CA ALA A 779 40.29 73.92 1.36
C ALA A 779 40.76 73.76 -0.08
N ASN A 780 41.80 72.89 -0.26
CA ASN A 780 42.32 72.67 -1.60
C ASN A 780 43.17 71.38 -1.64
N LEU A 781 42.85 70.53 -2.57
CA LEU A 781 43.56 69.24 -2.74
C LEU A 781 44.77 69.27 -3.66
N SER A 782 45.01 70.42 -4.33
CA SER A 782 46.12 70.58 -5.28
C SER A 782 47.46 70.88 -4.59
N THR A 783 48.54 70.75 -5.32
CA THR A 783 49.89 71.16 -4.82
C THR A 783 50.10 72.62 -4.68
N LYS A 784 51.02 73.10 -3.83
CA LYS A 784 51.40 74.49 -3.58
C LYS A 784 51.56 75.26 -4.86
N ARG A 785 52.26 74.68 -5.85
CA ARG A 785 52.51 75.37 -7.15
C ARG A 785 51.23 75.69 -7.91
N ARG A 786 50.20 74.77 -7.84
CA ARG A 786 48.87 74.99 -8.44
C ARG A 786 48.01 75.99 -7.65
N GLN A 787 48.34 76.25 -6.40
CA GLN A 787 47.65 77.20 -5.51
C GLN A 787 48.31 78.60 -5.50
N GLY A 788 49.44 78.79 -6.24
CA GLY A 788 50.18 80.05 -6.24
C GLY A 788 50.96 80.29 -4.92
N LEU A 789 51.20 79.31 -4.11
CA LEU A 789 51.88 79.37 -2.82
C LEU A 789 53.29 78.74 -2.87
N GLY A 790 53.80 78.53 -4.06
CA GLY A 790 55.15 77.95 -4.28
C GLY A 790 56.16 78.80 -4.86
#